data_236ff75907090700cebf968cb021b5b9
#
_entry.id   236ff75907090700cebf968cb021b5b9
#
_cell.length_a   1.000
_cell.length_b   1.000
_cell.length_c   1.000
_cell.angle_alpha   90.00
_cell.angle_beta   90.00
_cell.angle_gamma   90.00
#
_symmetry.space_group_name_H-M   'P 1'
#
loop_
_entity.id
_entity.type
_entity.pdbx_description
1 polymer ?
#
loop_
_entity_poly.entity_id
_entity_poly.type
_entity_poly.pdbx_seq_one_letter_code
_entity_poly.pdbx_strand_id
1 'polypeptide(L)'
;MAEDIVLTPMMKQFLELKAKHPDAIMLFRCGDFYETYSTDAIVASEILGITLTKRANGKDKYLEMAGFPFHALDTYLPKLVRAGRRVAICDQLEDPKLAKKLVKRGITELVTPGVSINENVLNYKENNFLAAVHFGKGACGVAFLDISTGEFLTAEGPFDYIDKLLVNFAPKEVLFQYGLRNQFESNFGSKYCTFELDDWAFTESFAREKLIKHFQVKNLKGFGIEHLKNGVVASGAVLHYLEVTLHTQIKHITTLSRIEEERYVRLDRYTVRSLELVHPMNDGGKSLLDVIDKTISPMGARLLKRWVVFPLKEVRAINERLDIVEYFFRHPDFRELIDEALHQIGDLERIISRVAAGRVSPREVVQLKVALNAIEPIKAACEASENESIRRIGEQLNVCRTIRDRIAHEIKNDPPLLVAKGGVIADGVSTELDELRRIAYSGKDYLLQMQQRESEATEIPSLKIAYNNVFGYYIEVRNTHKDKVPETWIRKQTLVNAERYITQELKEYEEKILGAEDKISGLETRLYNDLVCALNEYIPAIQINANQIARIDCLLSFSATAAFGRYVRPIVDDSTVLDIRQGRHPVIEQQLPVGESYIANDVMIDTDTQQILIITGPNMAGKSALLRQTALITLMAQIGSFVPAEAAHVGLVDKIFTRVGASDNISVGESTFMVEMTEASDILNNISPRSLVLFDELGRGTSTYDGISIAWAIVEYIHENSRGRARTLFATHYHELNEMEKSFSRIKNFNVAVREVNKKVVFVRKLQPGGSNHSFGIHVADMAGMPKSIVKRAEKILQQMESNAAAEGISKPTDVIADSREGMQMSIFQLDDPVLCQVRDEILGIDVNNLTPLEALNKLNEIKKIVRGK
;
A
#
# COMPACT_ATOMS: atom_id res chain seq x y z
N MET A 1 52.08 12.46 -5.73
CA MET A 1 52.46 11.04 -5.52
C MET A 1 51.43 10.48 -4.53
N ALA A 2 50.50 9.69 -5.02
CA ALA A 2 49.58 8.98 -4.14
C ALA A 2 50.37 7.86 -3.47
N GLU A 3 50.54 7.92 -2.16
CA GLU A 3 51.14 6.83 -1.38
C GLU A 3 50.29 5.57 -1.60
N ASP A 4 50.91 4.51 -2.07
CA ASP A 4 50.31 3.18 -2.21
C ASP A 4 49.76 2.71 -0.83
N ILE A 5 48.48 2.81 -0.65
CA ILE A 5 47.79 2.33 0.56
C ILE A 5 47.85 0.80 0.53
N VAL A 6 48.73 0.21 1.34
CA VAL A 6 48.77 -1.27 1.52
C VAL A 6 47.51 -1.71 2.26
N LEU A 7 46.48 -2.03 1.47
CA LEU A 7 45.21 -2.60 1.98
C LEU A 7 45.42 -4.06 2.41
N THR A 8 44.77 -4.47 3.50
CA THR A 8 44.74 -5.90 3.83
C THR A 8 44.03 -6.68 2.73
N PRO A 9 44.41 -7.95 2.47
CA PRO A 9 43.79 -8.76 1.41
C PRO A 9 42.24 -8.83 1.51
N MET A 10 41.74 -8.85 2.73
CA MET A 10 40.28 -8.87 2.99
C MET A 10 39.62 -7.53 2.61
N MET A 11 40.26 -6.40 2.94
CA MET A 11 39.73 -5.08 2.60
C MET A 11 39.79 -4.83 1.08
N LYS A 12 40.82 -5.36 0.39
CA LYS A 12 40.87 -5.33 -1.07
C LYS A 12 39.67 -6.06 -1.69
N GLN A 13 39.34 -7.25 -1.17
CA GLN A 13 38.15 -8.02 -1.61
C GLN A 13 36.85 -7.26 -1.34
N PHE A 14 36.72 -6.60 -0.18
CA PHE A 14 35.57 -5.76 0.15
C PHE A 14 35.41 -4.62 -0.85
N LEU A 15 36.47 -3.87 -1.13
CA LEU A 15 36.43 -2.72 -2.04
C LEU A 15 36.15 -3.13 -3.49
N GLU A 16 36.66 -4.26 -3.95
CA GLU A 16 36.38 -4.82 -5.28
C GLU A 16 34.90 -5.19 -5.43
N LEU A 17 34.27 -5.72 -4.37
CA LEU A 17 32.83 -6.03 -4.37
C LEU A 17 31.98 -4.78 -4.22
N LYS A 18 32.38 -3.85 -3.34
CA LYS A 18 31.68 -2.56 -3.14
C LYS A 18 31.66 -1.72 -4.42
N ALA A 19 32.74 -1.73 -5.21
CA ALA A 19 32.81 -1.00 -6.47
C ALA A 19 31.74 -1.45 -7.50
N LYS A 20 31.24 -2.66 -7.40
CA LYS A 20 30.15 -3.17 -8.26
C LYS A 20 28.78 -2.61 -7.87
N HIS A 21 28.58 -2.28 -6.60
CA HIS A 21 27.33 -1.76 -6.05
C HIS A 21 27.64 -0.60 -5.09
N PRO A 22 28.09 0.54 -5.61
CA PRO A 22 28.55 1.67 -4.78
C PRO A 22 27.43 2.30 -3.94
N ASP A 23 26.20 2.17 -4.38
CA ASP A 23 24.98 2.71 -3.80
C ASP A 23 24.34 1.79 -2.72
N ALA A 24 24.77 0.52 -2.62
CA ALA A 24 24.23 -0.43 -1.65
C ALA A 24 25.11 -0.53 -0.38
N ILE A 25 24.49 -0.57 0.79
CA ILE A 25 25.18 -0.92 2.04
C ILE A 25 25.64 -2.38 1.95
N MET A 26 26.93 -2.61 2.05
CA MET A 26 27.48 -3.96 1.94
C MET A 26 27.61 -4.62 3.32
N LEU A 27 26.86 -5.69 3.53
CA LEU A 27 26.98 -6.60 4.66
C LEU A 27 27.97 -7.70 4.31
N PHE A 28 29.20 -7.58 4.76
CA PHE A 28 30.32 -8.44 4.40
C PHE A 28 30.59 -9.48 5.47
N ARG A 29 30.43 -10.76 5.15
CA ARG A 29 30.59 -11.86 6.10
C ARG A 29 32.03 -12.05 6.56
N CYS A 30 32.27 -11.85 7.84
CA CYS A 30 33.55 -12.05 8.52
C CYS A 30 33.39 -13.02 9.68
N GLY A 31 33.64 -14.32 9.45
CA GLY A 31 33.41 -15.34 10.47
C GLY A 31 31.93 -15.40 10.88
N ASP A 32 31.64 -15.17 12.14
CA ASP A 32 30.28 -15.18 12.71
C ASP A 32 29.58 -13.83 12.68
N PHE A 33 30.14 -12.82 11.96
CA PHE A 33 29.55 -11.48 11.87
C PHE A 33 29.32 -11.08 10.42
N TYR A 34 28.31 -10.24 10.19
CA TYR A 34 28.25 -9.32 9.07
C TYR A 34 28.83 -7.99 9.50
N GLU A 35 29.87 -7.54 8.81
CA GLU A 35 30.55 -6.28 9.06
C GLU A 35 30.34 -5.33 7.87
N THR A 36 30.24 -4.06 8.14
CA THR A 36 30.18 -3.00 7.14
C THR A 36 31.20 -1.92 7.48
N TYR A 37 31.73 -1.20 6.47
CA TYR A 37 32.88 -0.33 6.63
C TYR A 37 32.66 1.05 6.04
N SER A 38 33.47 2.03 6.48
CA SER A 38 33.49 3.42 5.99
C SER A 38 32.12 4.09 6.09
N THR A 39 31.66 4.75 5.04
CA THR A 39 30.35 5.45 4.99
C THR A 39 29.19 4.51 5.25
N ASP A 40 29.26 3.26 4.78
CA ASP A 40 28.20 2.27 5.01
C ASP A 40 28.07 1.94 6.51
N ALA A 41 29.19 1.90 7.24
CA ALA A 41 29.19 1.63 8.69
C ALA A 41 28.53 2.77 9.47
N ILE A 42 28.76 4.02 9.09
CA ILE A 42 28.16 5.20 9.72
C ILE A 42 26.64 5.14 9.54
N VAL A 43 26.17 4.97 8.30
CA VAL A 43 24.74 4.91 7.97
C VAL A 43 24.07 3.71 8.64
N ALA A 44 24.71 2.52 8.59
CA ALA A 44 24.16 1.33 9.22
C ALA A 44 24.09 1.46 10.74
N SER A 45 25.10 2.01 11.39
CA SER A 45 25.12 2.27 12.83
C SER A 45 23.97 3.17 13.26
N GLU A 46 23.72 4.25 12.52
CA GLU A 46 22.64 5.20 12.80
C GLU A 46 21.26 4.54 12.67
N ILE A 47 20.99 3.83 11.56
CA ILE A 47 19.68 3.19 11.30
C ILE A 47 19.43 2.03 12.25
N LEU A 48 20.45 1.21 12.54
CA LEU A 48 20.31 -0.01 13.34
C LEU A 48 20.40 0.22 14.83
N GLY A 49 20.96 1.36 15.27
CA GLY A 49 21.25 1.65 16.67
C GLY A 49 22.35 0.76 17.24
N ILE A 50 23.33 0.34 16.40
CA ILE A 50 24.47 -0.49 16.82
C ILE A 50 25.75 0.36 16.96
N THR A 51 26.70 -0.12 17.75
CA THR A 51 27.92 0.62 18.04
C THR A 51 28.80 0.78 16.79
N LEU A 52 29.17 2.03 16.48
CA LEU A 52 30.20 2.34 15.51
C LEU A 52 31.58 2.16 16.15
N THR A 53 32.41 1.31 15.57
CA THR A 53 33.75 0.99 16.01
C THR A 53 34.77 1.34 14.91
N LYS A 54 36.06 1.09 15.19
CA LYS A 54 37.15 1.29 14.22
C LYS A 54 37.92 -0.01 14.06
N ARG A 55 38.17 -0.38 12.80
CA ARG A 55 39.01 -1.52 12.46
C ARG A 55 40.35 -1.06 11.90
N ALA A 56 41.45 -1.63 12.37
CA ALA A 56 42.80 -1.33 11.83
C ALA A 56 42.95 -1.86 10.40
N ASN A 57 43.43 -1.01 9.51
CA ASN A 57 43.66 -1.32 8.10
C ASN A 57 45.10 -0.93 7.71
N GLY A 58 46.05 -1.79 8.07
CA GLY A 58 47.49 -1.54 7.88
C GLY A 58 48.11 -0.71 9.01
N LYS A 59 49.38 -0.27 8.83
CA LYS A 59 50.06 0.55 9.85
C LYS A 59 49.36 1.91 9.98
N ASP A 60 48.86 2.22 11.19
CA ASP A 60 48.34 3.52 11.61
C ASP A 60 47.09 4.05 10.89
N LYS A 61 46.33 3.22 10.16
CA LYS A 61 45.05 3.63 9.55
C LYS A 61 43.89 2.81 10.13
N TYR A 62 42.79 3.51 10.45
CA TYR A 62 41.55 2.92 10.94
C TYR A 62 40.43 3.27 9.99
N LEU A 63 39.50 2.31 9.81
CA LEU A 63 38.25 2.50 9.08
C LEU A 63 37.10 2.35 10.07
N GLU A 64 36.09 3.18 9.93
CA GLU A 64 34.81 3.01 10.64
C GLU A 64 34.25 1.64 10.31
N MET A 65 33.75 0.95 11.31
CA MET A 65 33.15 -0.37 11.20
C MET A 65 31.94 -0.48 12.12
N ALA A 66 30.89 -1.07 11.60
CA ALA A 66 29.76 -1.54 12.37
C ALA A 66 29.45 -2.98 11.97
N GLY A 67 28.89 -3.78 12.87
CA GLY A 67 28.60 -5.16 12.57
C GLY A 67 27.67 -5.80 13.60
N PHE A 68 27.07 -6.92 13.20
CA PHE A 68 26.19 -7.73 14.02
C PHE A 68 26.40 -9.21 13.74
N PRO A 69 26.03 -10.13 14.67
CA PRO A 69 26.14 -11.56 14.47
C PRO A 69 25.34 -12.02 13.24
N PHE A 70 25.89 -12.92 12.43
CA PHE A 70 25.26 -13.34 11.16
C PHE A 70 23.86 -13.93 11.33
N HIS A 71 23.62 -14.63 12.44
CA HIS A 71 22.30 -15.20 12.76
C HIS A 71 21.23 -14.14 13.08
N ALA A 72 21.64 -12.89 13.30
CA ALA A 72 20.74 -11.76 13.53
C ALA A 72 20.39 -11.00 12.24
N LEU A 73 20.78 -11.50 11.05
CA LEU A 73 20.47 -10.88 9.76
C LEU A 73 18.96 -10.58 9.62
N ASP A 74 18.11 -11.53 9.95
CA ASP A 74 16.65 -11.38 9.88
C ASP A 74 16.07 -10.28 10.77
N THR A 75 16.83 -9.84 11.80
CA THR A 75 16.43 -8.74 12.69
C THR A 75 16.90 -7.38 12.16
N TYR A 76 18.08 -7.31 11.54
CA TYR A 76 18.71 -6.06 11.16
C TYR A 76 18.48 -5.68 9.70
N LEU A 77 18.47 -6.64 8.77
CA LEU A 77 18.19 -6.41 7.35
C LEU A 77 16.86 -5.66 7.11
N PRO A 78 15.74 -6.03 7.75
CA PRO A 78 14.48 -5.31 7.55
C PRO A 78 14.54 -3.83 7.93
N LYS A 79 15.31 -3.47 8.94
CA LYS A 79 15.45 -2.07 9.36
C LYS A 79 16.16 -1.22 8.30
N LEU A 80 17.22 -1.75 7.69
CA LEU A 80 17.94 -1.07 6.61
C LEU A 80 17.05 -0.91 5.38
N VAL A 81 16.37 -1.96 4.96
CA VAL A 81 15.51 -1.95 3.76
C VAL A 81 14.30 -1.03 3.96
N ARG A 82 13.66 -1.06 5.13
CA ARG A 82 12.54 -0.14 5.46
C ARG A 82 12.97 1.32 5.55
N ALA A 83 14.24 1.58 5.88
CA ALA A 83 14.83 2.92 5.81
C ALA A 83 15.17 3.36 4.37
N GLY A 84 14.70 2.62 3.34
CA GLY A 84 14.92 2.94 1.93
C GLY A 84 16.33 2.62 1.43
N ARG A 85 17.10 1.79 2.15
CA ARG A 85 18.48 1.45 1.74
C ARG A 85 18.53 0.16 0.95
N ARG A 86 19.36 0.15 -0.10
CA ARG A 86 19.73 -1.06 -0.83
C ARG A 86 20.84 -1.76 -0.05
N VAL A 87 20.76 -3.08 0.08
CA VAL A 87 21.68 -3.88 0.91
C VAL A 87 22.23 -5.04 0.09
N ALA A 88 23.56 -5.07 -0.07
CA ALA A 88 24.27 -6.17 -0.69
C ALA A 88 24.74 -7.17 0.37
N ILE A 89 24.19 -8.37 0.36
CA ILE A 89 24.61 -9.46 1.25
C ILE A 89 25.77 -10.18 0.58
N CYS A 90 26.91 -10.19 1.27
CA CYS A 90 28.12 -10.80 0.78
C CYS A 90 28.55 -11.95 1.69
N ASP A 91 28.39 -13.19 1.21
CA ASP A 91 28.70 -14.40 1.95
C ASP A 91 29.99 -15.09 1.50
N GLN A 92 30.44 -16.05 2.32
CA GLN A 92 31.57 -16.92 2.03
C GLN A 92 31.12 -17.97 1.02
N LEU A 93 31.80 -18.07 -0.14
CA LEU A 93 31.49 -19.00 -1.22
C LEU A 93 32.17 -20.37 -1.07
N GLU A 94 33.02 -20.53 -0.07
CA GLU A 94 33.76 -21.77 0.23
C GLU A 94 33.84 -21.99 1.74
N ASP A 95 34.00 -23.24 2.15
CA ASP A 95 34.14 -23.58 3.58
C ASP A 95 35.45 -23.01 4.13
N PRO A 96 35.42 -22.17 5.16
CA PRO A 96 36.60 -21.61 5.80
C PRO A 96 37.62 -22.67 6.26
N LYS A 97 37.17 -23.89 6.61
CA LYS A 97 38.04 -24.97 7.06
C LYS A 97 38.85 -25.60 5.91
N LEU A 98 38.36 -25.48 4.68
CA LEU A 98 39.01 -26.03 3.48
C LEU A 98 39.87 -24.97 2.73
N ALA A 99 39.71 -23.70 3.05
CA ALA A 99 40.39 -22.60 2.39
C ALA A 99 41.87 -22.55 2.74
N LYS A 100 42.74 -22.76 1.75
CA LYS A 100 44.21 -22.65 1.93
C LYS A 100 44.73 -21.20 1.96
N LYS A 101 43.88 -20.22 1.60
CA LYS A 101 44.18 -18.79 1.52
C LYS A 101 43.01 -18.01 2.10
N LEU A 102 42.89 -16.73 1.78
CA LEU A 102 41.73 -15.92 2.13
C LEU A 102 40.46 -16.54 1.55
N VAL A 103 39.46 -16.78 2.41
CA VAL A 103 38.14 -17.29 2.02
C VAL A 103 37.54 -16.39 0.93
N LYS A 104 37.15 -16.99 -0.19
CA LYS A 104 36.49 -16.30 -1.28
C LYS A 104 35.06 -15.91 -0.88
N ARG A 105 34.73 -14.65 -1.13
CA ARG A 105 33.38 -14.09 -0.87
C ARG A 105 32.79 -13.55 -2.14
N GLY A 106 31.46 -13.53 -2.18
CA GLY A 106 30.71 -12.95 -3.30
C GLY A 106 29.39 -12.42 -2.82
N ILE A 107 28.80 -11.51 -3.61
CA ILE A 107 27.46 -11.03 -3.37
C ILE A 107 26.48 -12.14 -3.72
N THR A 108 25.72 -12.61 -2.73
CA THR A 108 24.73 -13.67 -2.88
C THR A 108 23.34 -13.12 -3.14
N GLU A 109 23.07 -11.91 -2.65
CA GLU A 109 21.79 -11.26 -2.82
C GLU A 109 21.94 -9.72 -2.73
N LEU A 110 21.19 -9.01 -3.55
CA LEU A 110 21.00 -7.57 -3.45
C LEU A 110 19.55 -7.28 -3.09
N VAL A 111 19.29 -6.99 -1.82
CA VAL A 111 17.95 -6.69 -1.31
C VAL A 111 17.69 -5.19 -1.43
N THR A 112 16.56 -4.84 -2.04
CA THR A 112 16.13 -3.45 -2.22
C THR A 112 14.72 -3.25 -1.66
N PRO A 113 14.27 -2.00 -1.44
CA PRO A 113 12.90 -1.76 -0.95
C PRO A 113 11.81 -2.38 -1.83
N GLY A 114 11.99 -2.37 -3.16
CA GLY A 114 11.05 -2.93 -4.12
C GLY A 114 11.24 -4.42 -4.42
N VAL A 115 12.40 -5.00 -4.08
CA VAL A 115 12.74 -6.39 -4.41
C VAL A 115 13.14 -7.14 -3.16
N SER A 116 12.17 -7.80 -2.54
CA SER A 116 12.39 -8.65 -1.36
C SER A 116 11.40 -9.81 -1.35
N ILE A 117 11.89 -11.00 -1.00
CA ILE A 117 11.09 -12.22 -0.75
C ILE A 117 11.11 -12.55 0.74
N ASN A 118 11.92 -11.85 1.53
CA ASN A 118 12.09 -12.11 2.97
C ASN A 118 10.86 -11.61 3.75
N GLU A 119 10.17 -12.51 4.46
CA GLU A 119 8.97 -12.20 5.24
C GLU A 119 9.17 -11.15 6.32
N ASN A 120 10.35 -11.08 6.92
CA ASN A 120 10.66 -10.11 7.96
C ASN A 120 10.74 -8.67 7.41
N VAL A 121 11.02 -8.51 6.11
CA VAL A 121 11.00 -7.23 5.41
C VAL A 121 9.57 -6.83 5.02
N LEU A 122 8.77 -7.80 4.58
CA LEU A 122 7.44 -7.60 4.02
C LEU A 122 6.37 -7.35 5.08
N ASN A 123 5.37 -6.53 4.75
CA ASN A 123 4.11 -6.49 5.47
C ASN A 123 3.19 -7.58 4.91
N TYR A 124 2.61 -8.42 5.76
CA TYR A 124 1.79 -9.55 5.32
C TYR A 124 0.48 -9.13 4.64
N LYS A 125 -0.10 -7.98 5.02
CA LYS A 125 -1.35 -7.43 4.44
C LYS A 125 -1.12 -6.50 3.25
N GLU A 126 0.12 -6.24 2.83
CA GLU A 126 0.44 -5.31 1.76
C GLU A 126 1.27 -5.96 0.66
N ASN A 127 1.07 -5.50 -0.56
CA ASN A 127 1.96 -5.78 -1.67
C ASN A 127 3.28 -5.00 -1.53
N ASN A 128 4.36 -5.56 -2.07
CA ASN A 128 5.66 -4.91 -2.13
C ASN A 128 6.03 -4.60 -3.57
N PHE A 129 5.38 -3.61 -4.16
CA PHE A 129 5.60 -3.29 -5.56
C PHE A 129 6.93 -2.59 -5.83
N LEU A 130 7.65 -3.12 -6.81
CA LEU A 130 8.64 -2.43 -7.62
C LEU A 130 7.91 -1.83 -8.81
N ALA A 131 8.17 -0.55 -9.15
CA ALA A 131 7.64 0.05 -10.36
C ALA A 131 8.76 0.46 -11.32
N ALA A 132 8.46 0.52 -12.62
CA ALA A 132 9.29 1.21 -13.59
C ALA A 132 8.43 2.18 -14.40
N VAL A 133 8.96 3.38 -14.67
CA VAL A 133 8.31 4.42 -15.47
C VAL A 133 9.16 4.72 -16.69
N HIS A 134 8.55 4.67 -17.86
CA HIS A 134 9.16 5.06 -19.12
C HIS A 134 8.48 6.29 -19.71
N PHE A 135 9.28 7.32 -20.02
CA PHE A 135 8.83 8.58 -20.61
C PHE A 135 8.83 8.49 -22.13
N GLY A 136 7.66 8.25 -22.73
CA GLY A 136 7.49 8.24 -24.18
C GLY A 136 7.06 9.60 -24.74
N LYS A 137 6.97 9.70 -26.07
CA LYS A 137 6.45 10.91 -26.77
C LYS A 137 4.94 11.03 -26.56
N GLY A 138 4.51 11.92 -25.64
CA GLY A 138 3.09 12.22 -25.38
C GLY A 138 2.35 11.23 -24.47
N ALA A 139 2.98 10.14 -24.04
CA ALA A 139 2.42 9.18 -23.10
C ALA A 139 3.53 8.54 -22.26
N CYS A 140 3.22 8.17 -21.03
CA CYS A 140 4.10 7.40 -20.16
C CYS A 140 3.67 5.94 -20.12
N GLY A 141 4.65 5.03 -19.97
CA GLY A 141 4.41 3.64 -19.60
C GLY A 141 4.80 3.38 -18.17
N VAL A 142 4.05 2.53 -17.49
CA VAL A 142 4.38 2.07 -16.13
C VAL A 142 4.21 0.56 -16.03
N ALA A 143 5.07 -0.06 -15.25
CA ALA A 143 4.92 -1.45 -14.86
C ALA A 143 5.09 -1.59 -13.35
N PHE A 144 4.31 -2.47 -12.73
CA PHE A 144 4.36 -2.80 -11.32
C PHE A 144 4.59 -4.29 -11.15
N LEU A 145 5.55 -4.67 -10.34
CA LEU A 145 5.83 -6.07 -10.01
C LEU A 145 5.97 -6.25 -8.50
N ASP A 146 5.22 -7.17 -7.95
CA ASP A 146 5.47 -7.70 -6.61
C ASP A 146 6.14 -9.08 -6.73
N ILE A 147 7.45 -9.12 -6.53
CA ILE A 147 8.22 -10.37 -6.63
C ILE A 147 7.80 -11.39 -5.56
N SER A 148 7.25 -10.94 -4.44
CA SER A 148 6.82 -11.84 -3.35
C SER A 148 5.53 -12.60 -3.65
N THR A 149 4.70 -12.11 -4.59
CA THR A 149 3.43 -12.74 -5.00
C THR A 149 3.44 -13.19 -6.45
N GLY A 150 4.34 -12.63 -7.28
CA GLY A 150 4.38 -12.87 -8.73
C GLY A 150 3.38 -12.01 -9.51
N GLU A 151 2.73 -11.04 -8.86
CA GLU A 151 1.79 -10.13 -9.53
C GLU A 151 2.55 -9.12 -10.39
N PHE A 152 2.29 -9.13 -11.70
CA PHE A 152 2.93 -8.26 -12.67
C PHE A 152 1.89 -7.55 -13.52
N LEU A 153 1.90 -6.20 -13.46
CA LEU A 153 0.90 -5.33 -14.06
C LEU A 153 1.59 -4.27 -14.92
N THR A 154 0.93 -3.83 -15.99
CA THR A 154 1.42 -2.74 -16.83
C THR A 154 0.29 -1.85 -17.33
N ALA A 155 0.61 -0.57 -17.54
CA ALA A 155 -0.29 0.42 -18.13
C ALA A 155 0.48 1.42 -18.99
N GLU A 156 -0.25 2.11 -19.88
CA GLU A 156 0.25 3.23 -20.67
C GLU A 156 -0.84 4.30 -20.73
N GLY A 157 -0.44 5.58 -20.59
CA GLY A 157 -1.37 6.69 -20.64
C GLY A 157 -0.71 8.04 -20.36
N PRO A 158 -1.49 9.11 -20.23
CA PRO A 158 -0.99 10.43 -19.87
C PRO A 158 -0.38 10.45 -18.46
N PHE A 159 0.43 11.48 -18.17
CA PHE A 159 1.14 11.61 -16.88
C PHE A 159 0.21 11.53 -15.68
N ASP A 160 -0.96 12.19 -15.74
CA ASP A 160 -1.94 12.19 -14.65
C ASP A 160 -2.48 10.78 -14.32
N TYR A 161 -2.65 9.95 -15.36
CA TYR A 161 -3.07 8.56 -15.17
C TYR A 161 -1.98 7.74 -14.49
N ILE A 162 -0.73 7.92 -14.92
CA ILE A 162 0.41 7.21 -14.32
C ILE A 162 0.64 7.68 -12.86
N ASP A 163 0.51 8.98 -12.57
CA ASP A 163 0.60 9.48 -11.18
C ASP A 163 -0.45 8.81 -10.27
N LYS A 164 -1.69 8.69 -10.74
CA LYS A 164 -2.74 7.97 -10.01
C LYS A 164 -2.38 6.52 -9.72
N LEU A 165 -1.84 5.81 -10.72
CA LEU A 165 -1.42 4.43 -10.52
C LEU A 165 -0.27 4.34 -9.51
N LEU A 166 0.72 5.22 -9.60
CA LEU A 166 1.82 5.28 -8.64
C LEU A 166 1.33 5.54 -7.20
N VAL A 167 0.36 6.43 -7.04
CA VAL A 167 -0.24 6.71 -5.72
C VAL A 167 -1.03 5.51 -5.20
N ASN A 168 -1.85 4.88 -6.04
CA ASN A 168 -2.75 3.79 -5.62
C ASN A 168 -2.00 2.48 -5.35
N PHE A 169 -0.97 2.15 -6.15
CA PHE A 169 -0.12 0.98 -5.92
C PHE A 169 0.96 1.23 -4.86
N ALA A 170 1.30 2.49 -4.59
CA ALA A 170 2.28 2.92 -3.58
C ALA A 170 3.59 2.09 -3.63
N PRO A 171 4.30 2.06 -4.80
CA PRO A 171 5.48 1.23 -4.96
C PRO A 171 6.55 1.61 -3.95
N LYS A 172 7.26 0.61 -3.45
CA LYS A 172 8.35 0.81 -2.48
C LYS A 172 9.64 1.29 -3.16
N GLU A 173 9.75 1.06 -4.47
CA GLU A 173 10.88 1.50 -5.29
C GLU A 173 10.41 1.79 -6.70
N VAL A 174 10.94 2.85 -7.34
CA VAL A 174 10.57 3.25 -8.70
C VAL A 174 11.83 3.38 -9.56
N LEU A 175 11.81 2.71 -10.70
CA LEU A 175 12.87 2.71 -11.70
C LEU A 175 12.52 3.68 -12.83
N PHE A 176 13.52 4.40 -13.34
CA PHE A 176 13.41 5.18 -14.56
C PHE A 176 14.78 5.32 -15.25
N GLN A 177 14.75 5.85 -16.45
CA GLN A 177 15.92 6.01 -17.30
C GLN A 177 16.92 7.01 -16.71
N TYR A 178 18.21 6.69 -16.83
CA TYR A 178 19.32 7.55 -16.36
C TYR A 178 19.20 8.98 -16.90
N GLY A 179 19.46 9.96 -16.04
CA GLY A 179 19.43 11.39 -16.36
C GLY A 179 18.03 12.02 -16.40
N LEU A 180 16.94 11.27 -16.16
CA LEU A 180 15.55 11.79 -16.17
C LEU A 180 15.00 12.10 -14.76
N ARG A 181 15.85 12.17 -13.74
CA ARG A 181 15.43 12.46 -12.35
C ARG A 181 14.60 13.73 -12.23
N ASN A 182 15.06 14.83 -12.80
CA ASN A 182 14.33 16.11 -12.75
C ASN A 182 12.94 16.01 -13.40
N GLN A 183 12.84 15.27 -14.52
CA GLN A 183 11.58 15.05 -15.19
C GLN A 183 10.65 14.15 -14.35
N PHE A 184 11.18 13.13 -13.69
CA PHE A 184 10.43 12.28 -12.78
C PHE A 184 9.88 13.07 -11.59
N GLU A 185 10.77 13.81 -10.90
CA GLU A 185 10.40 14.57 -9.71
C GLU A 185 9.42 15.71 -10.01
N SER A 186 9.53 16.37 -11.17
CA SER A 186 8.57 17.42 -11.58
C SER A 186 7.17 16.88 -11.87
N ASN A 187 7.02 15.64 -12.35
CA ASN A 187 5.72 15.04 -12.68
C ASN A 187 5.11 14.25 -11.52
N PHE A 188 5.92 13.55 -10.72
CA PHE A 188 5.44 12.58 -9.71
C PHE A 188 5.88 12.92 -8.28
N GLY A 189 6.73 13.94 -8.10
CA GLY A 189 7.26 14.35 -6.81
C GLY A 189 8.46 13.53 -6.34
N SER A 190 9.08 13.96 -5.23
CA SER A 190 10.33 13.41 -4.67
C SER A 190 10.14 12.37 -3.55
N LYS A 191 8.89 11.97 -3.27
CA LYS A 191 8.56 11.07 -2.14
C LYS A 191 8.94 9.60 -2.35
N TYR A 192 9.25 9.19 -3.58
CA TYR A 192 9.53 7.80 -3.92
C TYR A 192 11.00 7.44 -3.69
N CYS A 193 11.27 6.21 -3.25
CA CYS A 193 12.60 5.64 -3.34
C CYS A 193 12.88 5.31 -4.81
N THR A 194 13.88 5.96 -5.41
CA THR A 194 14.10 5.90 -6.86
C THR A 194 15.46 5.29 -7.19
N PHE A 195 15.53 4.60 -8.34
CA PHE A 195 16.75 4.09 -8.92
C PHE A 195 16.79 4.32 -10.43
N GLU A 196 17.94 4.80 -10.94
CA GLU A 196 18.15 5.07 -12.35
C GLU A 196 18.81 3.88 -13.03
N LEU A 197 18.22 3.41 -14.13
CA LEU A 197 18.80 2.37 -14.99
C LEU A 197 19.33 2.95 -16.28
N ASP A 198 20.29 2.27 -16.88
CA ASP A 198 20.88 2.65 -18.16
C ASP A 198 19.85 2.76 -19.28
N ASP A 199 20.07 3.68 -20.21
CA ASP A 199 19.19 4.02 -21.33
C ASP A 199 18.80 2.81 -22.20
N TRP A 200 19.73 1.90 -22.43
CA TRP A 200 19.51 0.72 -23.27
C TRP A 200 18.46 -0.23 -22.68
N ALA A 201 18.26 -0.26 -21.35
CA ALA A 201 17.24 -1.05 -20.69
C ALA A 201 15.82 -0.56 -21.01
N PHE A 202 15.67 0.71 -21.44
CA PHE A 202 14.41 1.33 -21.81
C PHE A 202 14.21 1.39 -23.33
N THR A 203 14.68 0.39 -24.08
CA THR A 203 14.42 0.27 -25.51
C THR A 203 13.35 -0.78 -25.82
N GLU A 204 12.49 -0.50 -26.81
CA GLU A 204 11.38 -1.40 -27.15
C GLU A 204 11.86 -2.79 -27.57
N SER A 205 12.94 -2.85 -28.38
CA SER A 205 13.50 -4.12 -28.87
C SER A 205 14.01 -5.00 -27.72
N PHE A 206 14.76 -4.42 -26.79
CA PHE A 206 15.27 -5.11 -25.62
C PHE A 206 14.15 -5.61 -24.70
N ALA A 207 13.19 -4.71 -24.38
CA ALA A 207 12.08 -5.04 -23.48
C ALA A 207 11.22 -6.17 -24.06
N ARG A 208 10.89 -6.10 -25.36
CA ARG A 208 10.09 -7.12 -26.05
C ARG A 208 10.78 -8.47 -26.09
N GLU A 209 12.07 -8.52 -26.43
CA GLU A 209 12.87 -9.75 -26.40
C GLU A 209 12.89 -10.36 -24.99
N LYS A 210 13.10 -9.53 -23.97
CA LYS A 210 13.15 -9.93 -22.58
C LYS A 210 11.86 -10.59 -22.12
N LEU A 211 10.70 -9.95 -22.39
CA LEU A 211 9.38 -10.46 -22.04
C LEU A 211 9.05 -11.76 -22.80
N ILE A 212 9.30 -11.82 -24.10
CA ILE A 212 9.07 -13.01 -24.93
C ILE A 212 9.90 -14.20 -24.40
N LYS A 213 11.16 -13.94 -24.06
CA LYS A 213 12.06 -14.97 -23.50
C LYS A 213 11.58 -15.45 -22.12
N HIS A 214 11.17 -14.52 -21.23
CA HIS A 214 10.70 -14.85 -19.88
C HIS A 214 9.42 -15.69 -19.92
N PHE A 215 8.41 -15.27 -20.67
CA PHE A 215 7.13 -15.97 -20.76
C PHE A 215 7.14 -17.14 -21.74
N GLN A 216 8.22 -17.36 -22.48
CA GLN A 216 8.38 -18.43 -23.48
C GLN A 216 7.27 -18.41 -24.55
N VAL A 217 6.89 -17.21 -25.00
CA VAL A 217 5.83 -16.98 -26.00
C VAL A 217 6.41 -16.45 -27.30
N LYS A 218 5.64 -16.52 -28.41
CA LYS A 218 6.05 -15.99 -29.72
C LYS A 218 5.76 -14.49 -29.87
N ASN A 219 4.78 -13.97 -29.16
CA ASN A 219 4.36 -12.56 -29.16
C ASN A 219 3.59 -12.23 -27.86
N LEU A 220 3.32 -10.95 -27.64
CA LEU A 220 2.67 -10.46 -26.44
C LEU A 220 1.14 -10.28 -26.56
N LYS A 221 0.53 -10.73 -27.68
CA LYS A 221 -0.92 -10.59 -27.93
C LYS A 221 -1.78 -11.27 -26.88
N GLY A 222 -1.37 -12.45 -26.40
CA GLY A 222 -2.07 -13.22 -25.37
C GLY A 222 -2.20 -12.49 -24.03
N PHE A 223 -1.32 -11.52 -23.74
CA PHE A 223 -1.37 -10.68 -22.55
C PHE A 223 -2.15 -9.36 -22.74
N GLY A 224 -2.65 -9.09 -23.97
CA GLY A 224 -3.38 -7.85 -24.29
C GLY A 224 -2.51 -6.59 -24.32
N ILE A 225 -1.19 -6.72 -24.39
CA ILE A 225 -0.22 -5.62 -24.28
C ILE A 225 0.56 -5.34 -25.57
N GLU A 226 0.23 -6.00 -26.68
CA GLU A 226 0.94 -5.88 -27.96
C GLU A 226 1.02 -4.43 -28.45
N HIS A 227 0.00 -3.62 -28.13
CA HIS A 227 -0.14 -2.22 -28.55
C HIS A 227 0.49 -1.21 -27.57
N LEU A 228 0.86 -1.64 -26.38
CA LEU A 228 1.44 -0.81 -25.33
C LEU A 228 2.95 -0.66 -25.54
N LYS A 229 3.39 0.35 -26.27
CA LYS A 229 4.82 0.55 -26.53
C LYS A 229 5.59 0.90 -25.27
N ASN A 230 5.14 1.95 -24.58
CA ASN A 230 5.81 2.44 -23.37
C ASN A 230 5.61 1.51 -22.17
N GLY A 231 4.43 0.88 -22.03
CA GLY A 231 4.15 -0.10 -21.01
C GLY A 231 5.02 -1.36 -21.14
N VAL A 232 5.26 -1.84 -22.37
CA VAL A 232 6.17 -2.96 -22.66
C VAL A 232 7.61 -2.60 -22.27
N VAL A 233 8.06 -1.37 -22.60
CA VAL A 233 9.40 -0.89 -22.24
C VAL A 233 9.56 -0.87 -20.72
N ALA A 234 8.62 -0.30 -19.99
CA ALA A 234 8.64 -0.29 -18.52
C ALA A 234 8.67 -1.72 -17.93
N SER A 235 7.88 -2.65 -18.51
CA SER A 235 7.84 -4.05 -18.07
C SER A 235 9.19 -4.78 -18.29
N GLY A 236 9.83 -4.52 -19.43
CA GLY A 236 11.16 -5.07 -19.72
C GLY A 236 12.24 -4.55 -18.77
N ALA A 237 12.18 -3.26 -18.42
CA ALA A 237 13.10 -2.66 -17.44
C ALA A 237 12.95 -3.28 -16.04
N VAL A 238 11.72 -3.58 -15.59
CA VAL A 238 11.47 -4.31 -14.34
C VAL A 238 12.14 -5.68 -14.35
N LEU A 239 11.94 -6.49 -15.40
CA LEU A 239 12.57 -7.81 -15.49
C LEU A 239 14.10 -7.73 -15.57
N HIS A 240 14.63 -6.69 -16.23
CA HIS A 240 16.08 -6.47 -16.25
C HIS A 240 16.63 -6.14 -14.86
N TYR A 241 15.94 -5.30 -14.11
CA TYR A 241 16.35 -4.95 -12.76
C TYR A 241 16.40 -6.16 -11.81
N LEU A 242 15.52 -7.15 -11.98
CA LEU A 242 15.61 -8.40 -11.22
C LEU A 242 16.92 -9.15 -11.48
N GLU A 243 17.43 -9.13 -12.70
CA GLU A 243 18.74 -9.74 -12.99
C GLU A 243 19.89 -8.92 -12.37
N VAL A 244 19.83 -7.59 -12.43
CA VAL A 244 20.80 -6.69 -11.79
C VAL A 244 20.86 -6.92 -10.27
N THR A 245 19.71 -7.26 -9.67
CA THR A 245 19.58 -7.55 -8.25
C THR A 245 19.78 -9.04 -7.91
N LEU A 246 20.26 -9.84 -8.87
CA LEU A 246 20.56 -11.28 -8.72
C LEU A 246 19.34 -12.17 -8.45
N HIS A 247 18.14 -11.71 -8.76
CA HIS A 247 16.92 -12.51 -8.67
C HIS A 247 16.64 -13.18 -10.02
N THR A 248 17.24 -14.36 -10.23
CA THR A 248 17.15 -15.09 -11.51
C THR A 248 16.10 -16.21 -11.52
N GLN A 249 15.70 -16.68 -10.35
CA GLN A 249 14.70 -17.73 -10.19
C GLN A 249 13.30 -17.12 -9.98
N ILE A 250 12.67 -16.74 -11.08
CA ILE A 250 11.40 -15.96 -11.09
C ILE A 250 10.28 -16.69 -11.86
N LYS A 251 10.26 -18.03 -11.82
CA LYS A 251 9.28 -18.88 -12.52
C LYS A 251 7.83 -18.64 -12.07
N HIS A 252 7.62 -18.08 -10.88
CA HIS A 252 6.30 -17.72 -10.36
C HIS A 252 5.72 -16.46 -11.00
N ILE A 253 6.50 -15.67 -11.75
CA ILE A 253 5.98 -14.58 -12.56
C ILE A 253 5.47 -15.19 -13.86
N THR A 254 4.22 -15.67 -13.85
CA THR A 254 3.64 -16.46 -14.94
C THR A 254 2.82 -15.62 -15.91
N THR A 255 2.39 -14.43 -15.49
CA THR A 255 1.50 -13.57 -16.27
C THR A 255 1.90 -12.10 -16.16
N LEU A 256 1.56 -11.33 -17.19
CA LEU A 256 1.64 -9.87 -17.20
C LEU A 256 0.27 -9.35 -17.63
N SER A 257 -0.39 -8.62 -16.74
CA SER A 257 -1.75 -8.14 -16.96
C SER A 257 -1.77 -6.64 -17.26
N ARG A 258 -2.61 -6.23 -18.23
CA ARG A 258 -2.87 -4.82 -18.50
C ARG A 258 -3.83 -4.25 -17.47
N ILE A 259 -3.52 -3.06 -16.93
CA ILE A 259 -4.47 -2.26 -16.16
C ILE A 259 -5.32 -1.46 -17.15
N GLU A 260 -6.60 -1.76 -17.25
CA GLU A 260 -7.54 -1.10 -18.14
C GLU A 260 -8.26 0.02 -17.38
N GLU A 261 -7.95 1.29 -17.68
CA GLU A 261 -8.59 2.46 -17.04
C GLU A 261 -10.12 2.43 -17.19
N GLU A 262 -10.59 1.90 -18.31
CA GLU A 262 -12.02 1.85 -18.63
C GLU A 262 -12.83 0.93 -17.71
N ARG A 263 -12.19 -0.03 -17.04
CA ARG A 263 -12.87 -1.00 -16.15
C ARG A 263 -13.12 -0.48 -14.75
N TYR A 264 -12.41 0.56 -14.32
CA TYR A 264 -12.42 1.03 -12.95
C TYR A 264 -12.89 2.47 -12.82
N VAL A 265 -13.51 2.79 -11.68
CA VAL A 265 -13.84 4.15 -11.29
C VAL A 265 -12.56 4.95 -11.13
N ARG A 266 -12.51 6.12 -11.72
CA ARG A 266 -11.38 7.03 -11.58
C ARG A 266 -11.45 7.72 -10.22
N LEU A 267 -10.48 7.44 -9.36
CA LEU A 267 -10.22 8.12 -8.10
C LEU A 267 -8.89 8.86 -8.22
N ASP A 268 -8.86 10.16 -7.93
CA ASP A 268 -7.62 10.90 -7.83
C ASP A 268 -6.99 10.77 -6.44
N ARG A 269 -5.74 11.23 -6.30
CA ARG A 269 -4.99 11.17 -5.02
C ARG A 269 -5.69 11.94 -3.89
N TYR A 270 -6.37 13.02 -4.23
CA TYR A 270 -7.07 13.85 -3.26
C TYR A 270 -8.31 13.14 -2.73
N THR A 271 -9.06 12.49 -3.63
CA THR A 271 -10.24 11.68 -3.30
C THR A 271 -9.88 10.49 -2.41
N VAL A 272 -8.84 9.71 -2.74
CA VAL A 272 -8.40 8.58 -1.92
C VAL A 272 -8.04 9.04 -0.51
N ARG A 273 -7.35 10.18 -0.39
CA ARG A 273 -6.95 10.76 0.90
C ARG A 273 -8.12 11.36 1.66
N SER A 274 -8.96 12.21 1.01
CA SER A 274 -10.04 12.93 1.69
C SER A 274 -11.18 12.02 2.13
N LEU A 275 -11.41 10.90 1.44
CA LEU A 275 -12.36 9.86 1.85
C LEU A 275 -11.76 8.86 2.85
N GLU A 276 -10.48 8.97 3.17
CA GLU A 276 -9.76 8.07 4.10
C GLU A 276 -9.96 6.60 3.71
N LEU A 277 -9.76 6.28 2.43
CA LEU A 277 -10.08 4.94 1.92
C LEU A 277 -9.17 3.86 2.48
N VAL A 278 -7.86 4.14 2.58
CA VAL A 278 -6.81 3.17 2.95
C VAL A 278 -6.11 3.55 4.26
N HIS A 279 -5.89 4.84 4.49
CA HIS A 279 -5.22 5.36 5.68
C HIS A 279 -6.03 6.50 6.29
N PRO A 280 -6.18 6.55 7.61
CA PRO A 280 -6.80 7.68 8.28
C PRO A 280 -5.90 8.92 8.20
N MET A 281 -6.50 10.12 8.23
CA MET A 281 -5.74 11.37 8.24
C MET A 281 -5.11 11.67 9.61
N ASN A 282 -5.74 11.19 10.68
CA ASN A 282 -5.32 11.45 12.05
C ASN A 282 -4.84 10.16 12.73
N ASP A 283 -3.83 10.27 13.58
CA ASP A 283 -3.38 9.17 14.41
C ASP A 283 -4.52 8.66 15.31
N GLY A 284 -4.74 7.35 15.31
CA GLY A 284 -5.84 6.71 16.04
C GLY A 284 -7.20 6.74 15.34
N GLY A 285 -7.31 7.37 14.15
CA GLY A 285 -8.49 7.27 13.28
C GLY A 285 -8.64 5.88 12.65
N LYS A 286 -9.76 5.69 11.93
CA LYS A 286 -10.01 4.50 11.10
C LYS A 286 -10.25 4.91 9.66
N SER A 287 -9.76 4.10 8.73
CA SER A 287 -10.07 4.22 7.31
C SER A 287 -11.29 3.38 6.93
N LEU A 288 -11.80 3.54 5.70
CA LEU A 288 -12.83 2.63 5.17
C LEU A 288 -12.32 1.19 5.17
N LEU A 289 -11.07 0.98 4.74
CA LEU A 289 -10.46 -0.36 4.71
C LEU A 289 -10.47 -1.01 6.10
N ASP A 290 -10.12 -0.28 7.16
CA ASP A 290 -10.13 -0.81 8.54
C ASP A 290 -11.54 -1.27 8.99
N VAL A 291 -12.58 -0.66 8.44
CA VAL A 291 -13.98 -1.02 8.75
C VAL A 291 -14.41 -2.29 8.04
N ILE A 292 -14.06 -2.42 6.75
CA ILE A 292 -14.57 -3.51 5.91
C ILE A 292 -13.60 -4.70 5.82
N ASP A 293 -12.34 -4.57 6.27
CA ASP A 293 -11.37 -5.67 6.29
C ASP A 293 -11.66 -6.64 7.45
N LYS A 294 -12.39 -7.69 7.14
CA LYS A 294 -12.60 -8.88 7.96
C LYS A 294 -11.99 -10.11 7.30
N THR A 295 -11.05 -9.90 6.37
CA THR A 295 -10.38 -10.99 5.68
C THR A 295 -9.53 -11.82 6.62
N ILE A 296 -9.49 -13.12 6.38
CA ILE A 296 -8.78 -14.12 7.17
C ILE A 296 -7.38 -14.32 6.59
N SER A 297 -7.28 -14.41 5.26
CA SER A 297 -6.02 -14.66 4.57
C SER A 297 -5.28 -13.36 4.22
N PRO A 298 -3.93 -13.35 4.25
CA PRO A 298 -3.14 -12.21 3.78
C PRO A 298 -3.41 -11.87 2.30
N MET A 299 -3.69 -12.87 1.48
CA MET A 299 -4.03 -12.71 0.06
C MET A 299 -5.35 -11.94 -0.11
N GLY A 300 -6.36 -12.28 0.70
CA GLY A 300 -7.64 -11.56 0.74
C GLY A 300 -7.44 -10.10 1.15
N ALA A 301 -6.66 -9.83 2.19
CA ALA A 301 -6.38 -8.46 2.63
C ALA A 301 -5.72 -7.60 1.53
N ARG A 302 -4.73 -8.14 0.80
CA ARG A 302 -4.09 -7.48 -0.33
C ARG A 302 -5.08 -7.21 -1.48
N LEU A 303 -5.90 -8.18 -1.80
CA LEU A 303 -6.92 -8.05 -2.84
C LEU A 303 -8.00 -7.04 -2.46
N LEU A 304 -8.47 -7.04 -1.21
CA LEU A 304 -9.46 -6.10 -0.71
C LEU A 304 -8.97 -4.66 -0.77
N LYS A 305 -7.73 -4.40 -0.34
CA LYS A 305 -7.10 -3.08 -0.47
C LYS A 305 -7.12 -2.59 -1.92
N ARG A 306 -6.82 -3.47 -2.88
CA ARG A 306 -6.89 -3.16 -4.31
C ARG A 306 -8.31 -2.88 -4.77
N TRP A 307 -9.31 -3.65 -4.35
CA TRP A 307 -10.70 -3.41 -4.72
C TRP A 307 -11.21 -2.06 -4.24
N VAL A 308 -10.80 -1.60 -3.07
CA VAL A 308 -11.17 -0.28 -2.52
C VAL A 308 -10.65 0.87 -3.38
N VAL A 309 -9.42 0.78 -3.90
CA VAL A 309 -8.84 1.85 -4.72
C VAL A 309 -9.13 1.72 -6.21
N PHE A 310 -9.66 0.55 -6.65
CA PHE A 310 -10.09 0.25 -8.03
C PHE A 310 -11.53 -0.28 -8.06
N PRO A 311 -12.55 0.54 -7.72
CA PRO A 311 -13.95 0.12 -7.82
C PRO A 311 -14.34 -0.14 -9.28
N LEU A 312 -15.26 -1.06 -9.50
CA LEU A 312 -15.66 -1.50 -10.84
C LEU A 312 -16.62 -0.50 -11.51
N LYS A 313 -16.57 -0.43 -12.85
CA LYS A 313 -17.54 0.27 -13.69
C LYS A 313 -18.45 -0.66 -14.50
N GLU A 314 -18.32 -1.96 -14.35
CA GLU A 314 -19.11 -2.94 -15.07
C GLU A 314 -20.23 -3.48 -14.18
N VAL A 315 -21.48 -3.15 -14.51
CA VAL A 315 -22.68 -3.53 -13.73
C VAL A 315 -22.76 -5.04 -13.50
N ARG A 316 -22.45 -5.84 -14.51
CA ARG A 316 -22.48 -7.29 -14.42
C ARG A 316 -21.49 -7.81 -13.36
N ALA A 317 -20.24 -7.35 -13.41
CA ALA A 317 -19.18 -7.78 -12.49
C ALA A 317 -19.48 -7.33 -11.05
N ILE A 318 -20.09 -6.15 -10.87
CA ILE A 318 -20.55 -5.67 -9.56
C ILE A 318 -21.66 -6.57 -9.01
N ASN A 319 -22.71 -6.85 -9.83
CA ASN A 319 -23.82 -7.69 -9.40
C ASN A 319 -23.39 -9.14 -9.13
N GLU A 320 -22.44 -9.71 -9.90
CA GLU A 320 -21.85 -11.01 -9.60
C GLU A 320 -21.22 -11.05 -8.19
N ARG A 321 -20.54 -9.99 -7.76
CA ARG A 321 -20.01 -9.89 -6.38
C ARG A 321 -21.14 -9.77 -5.36
N LEU A 322 -22.14 -8.91 -5.60
CA LEU A 322 -23.28 -8.72 -4.73
C LEU A 322 -24.10 -10.01 -4.55
N ASP A 323 -24.26 -10.81 -5.62
CA ASP A 323 -24.95 -12.10 -5.57
C ASP A 323 -24.23 -13.10 -4.67
N ILE A 324 -22.90 -13.13 -4.71
CA ILE A 324 -22.08 -13.99 -3.83
C ILE A 324 -22.17 -13.51 -2.36
N VAL A 325 -22.08 -12.20 -2.12
CA VAL A 325 -22.21 -11.62 -0.78
C VAL A 325 -23.58 -11.94 -0.20
N GLU A 326 -24.65 -11.81 -1.00
CA GLU A 326 -26.02 -12.17 -0.60
C GLU A 326 -26.14 -13.66 -0.29
N TYR A 327 -25.51 -14.52 -1.08
CA TYR A 327 -25.51 -15.96 -0.83
C TYR A 327 -24.87 -16.30 0.53
N PHE A 328 -23.68 -15.73 0.81
CA PHE A 328 -23.05 -15.87 2.14
C PHE A 328 -23.93 -15.34 3.27
N PHE A 329 -24.62 -14.23 3.03
CA PHE A 329 -25.49 -13.62 4.04
C PHE A 329 -26.70 -14.49 4.38
N ARG A 330 -27.30 -15.15 3.35
CA ARG A 330 -28.48 -15.98 3.49
C ARG A 330 -28.21 -17.43 3.92
N HIS A 331 -26.95 -17.91 3.74
CA HIS A 331 -26.57 -19.29 4.03
C HIS A 331 -25.47 -19.34 5.11
N PRO A 332 -25.82 -19.24 6.39
CA PRO A 332 -24.84 -19.18 7.48
C PRO A 332 -23.96 -20.43 7.55
N ASP A 333 -24.54 -21.64 7.31
CA ASP A 333 -23.80 -22.91 7.35
C ASP A 333 -22.70 -22.95 6.29
N PHE A 334 -23.00 -22.50 5.06
CA PHE A 334 -22.02 -22.38 3.99
C PHE A 334 -20.91 -21.36 4.35
N ARG A 335 -21.32 -20.23 4.93
CA ARG A 335 -20.39 -19.19 5.39
C ARG A 335 -19.42 -19.72 6.45
N GLU A 336 -19.93 -20.45 7.46
CA GLU A 336 -19.15 -21.01 8.56
C GLU A 336 -18.15 -22.05 8.05
N LEU A 337 -18.56 -22.95 7.14
CA LEU A 337 -17.68 -23.91 6.50
C LEU A 337 -16.50 -23.23 5.78
N ILE A 338 -16.78 -22.17 5.00
CA ILE A 338 -15.75 -21.43 4.28
C ILE A 338 -14.82 -20.68 5.25
N ASP A 339 -15.38 -20.07 6.29
CA ASP A 339 -14.63 -19.35 7.32
C ASP A 339 -13.63 -20.27 8.03
N GLU A 340 -14.07 -21.43 8.50
CA GLU A 340 -13.23 -22.44 9.16
C GLU A 340 -12.10 -22.97 8.25
N ALA A 341 -12.42 -23.21 6.98
CA ALA A 341 -11.44 -23.69 6.02
C ALA A 341 -10.39 -22.60 5.70
N LEU A 342 -10.78 -21.34 5.58
CA LEU A 342 -9.88 -20.23 5.33
C LEU A 342 -8.85 -20.04 6.44
N HIS A 343 -9.20 -20.29 7.70
CA HIS A 343 -8.25 -20.23 8.83
C HIS A 343 -7.11 -21.24 8.73
N GLN A 344 -7.26 -22.30 7.93
CA GLN A 344 -6.20 -23.27 7.66
C GLN A 344 -5.32 -22.90 6.46
N ILE A 345 -5.74 -21.89 5.67
CA ILE A 345 -5.04 -21.49 4.46
C ILE A 345 -4.10 -20.31 4.78
N GLY A 346 -2.81 -20.56 4.66
CA GLY A 346 -1.78 -19.54 4.78
C GLY A 346 -1.61 -18.69 3.50
N ASP A 347 -0.50 -17.98 3.40
CA ASP A 347 -0.18 -17.14 2.24
C ASP A 347 0.37 -17.96 1.07
N LEU A 348 -0.52 -18.52 0.26
CA LEU A 348 -0.16 -19.36 -0.90
C LEU A 348 0.68 -18.59 -1.93
N GLU A 349 0.40 -17.30 -2.17
CA GLU A 349 1.15 -16.49 -3.13
C GLU A 349 2.62 -16.39 -2.71
N ARG A 350 2.90 -16.08 -1.45
CA ARG A 350 4.26 -15.95 -0.93
C ARG A 350 4.96 -17.29 -0.75
N ILE A 351 4.25 -18.33 -0.36
CA ILE A 351 4.84 -19.69 -0.29
C ILE A 351 5.30 -20.11 -1.68
N ILE A 352 4.49 -19.93 -2.72
CA ILE A 352 4.83 -20.39 -4.06
C ILE A 352 5.96 -19.58 -4.70
N SER A 353 6.09 -18.30 -4.37
CA SER A 353 7.24 -17.49 -4.80
C SER A 353 8.56 -17.99 -4.20
N ARG A 354 8.53 -18.41 -2.93
CA ARG A 354 9.70 -19.03 -2.27
C ARG A 354 10.01 -20.43 -2.83
N VAL A 355 8.99 -21.19 -3.23
CA VAL A 355 9.20 -22.47 -3.98
C VAL A 355 9.96 -22.18 -5.26
N ALA A 356 9.49 -21.23 -6.07
CA ALA A 356 10.15 -20.84 -7.32
C ALA A 356 11.59 -20.36 -7.12
N ALA A 357 11.84 -19.60 -6.04
CA ALA A 357 13.16 -19.11 -5.68
C ALA A 357 14.08 -20.19 -5.03
N GLY A 358 13.56 -21.38 -4.74
CA GLY A 358 14.29 -22.44 -4.03
C GLY A 358 14.60 -22.10 -2.56
N ARG A 359 13.79 -21.20 -1.95
CA ARG A 359 13.99 -20.70 -0.58
C ARG A 359 12.89 -21.09 0.40
N VAL A 360 11.99 -21.97 -0.03
CA VAL A 360 10.89 -22.46 0.82
C VAL A 360 11.44 -23.38 1.92
N SER A 361 10.96 -23.19 3.14
CA SER A 361 11.31 -24.03 4.29
C SER A 361 10.44 -25.30 4.36
N PRO A 362 10.91 -26.37 5.04
CA PRO A 362 10.11 -27.59 5.23
C PRO A 362 8.75 -27.33 5.91
N ARG A 363 8.68 -26.41 6.85
CA ARG A 363 7.43 -26.03 7.52
C ARG A 363 6.43 -25.37 6.57
N GLU A 364 6.90 -24.54 5.66
CA GLU A 364 6.05 -23.91 4.64
C GLU A 364 5.52 -24.93 3.64
N VAL A 365 6.32 -25.94 3.30
CA VAL A 365 5.85 -27.06 2.46
C VAL A 365 4.73 -27.85 3.15
N VAL A 366 4.84 -28.08 4.47
CA VAL A 366 3.76 -28.68 5.26
C VAL A 366 2.53 -27.75 5.32
N GLN A 367 2.73 -26.44 5.49
CA GLN A 367 1.64 -25.47 5.45
C GLN A 367 0.93 -25.46 4.09
N LEU A 368 1.67 -25.58 2.99
CA LEU A 368 1.08 -25.75 1.65
C LEU A 368 0.21 -27.00 1.57
N LYS A 369 0.64 -28.15 2.11
CA LYS A 369 -0.16 -29.37 2.21
C LYS A 369 -1.47 -29.14 2.98
N VAL A 370 -1.39 -28.46 4.13
CA VAL A 370 -2.58 -28.14 4.96
C VAL A 370 -3.54 -27.26 4.17
N ALA A 371 -3.04 -26.22 3.51
CA ALA A 371 -3.85 -25.35 2.67
C ALA A 371 -4.52 -26.10 1.50
N LEU A 372 -3.80 -26.97 0.82
CA LEU A 372 -4.39 -27.79 -0.27
C LEU A 372 -5.47 -28.76 0.25
N ASN A 373 -5.33 -29.28 1.47
CA ASN A 373 -6.38 -30.08 2.11
C ASN A 373 -7.64 -29.21 2.43
N ALA A 374 -7.44 -28.00 2.91
CA ALA A 374 -8.54 -27.06 3.22
C ALA A 374 -9.28 -26.57 1.96
N ILE A 375 -8.62 -26.53 0.80
CA ILE A 375 -9.25 -26.18 -0.48
C ILE A 375 -10.26 -27.25 -0.94
N GLU A 376 -10.08 -28.52 -0.60
CA GLU A 376 -10.98 -29.60 -1.04
C GLU A 376 -12.44 -29.41 -0.56
N PRO A 377 -12.75 -29.18 0.73
CA PRO A 377 -14.10 -28.88 1.18
C PRO A 377 -14.65 -27.57 0.61
N ILE A 378 -13.83 -26.54 0.43
CA ILE A 378 -14.22 -25.27 -0.22
C ILE A 378 -14.70 -25.54 -1.64
N LYS A 379 -13.90 -26.27 -2.41
CA LYS A 379 -14.23 -26.69 -3.78
C LYS A 379 -15.56 -27.44 -3.84
N ALA A 380 -15.71 -28.46 -3.03
CA ALA A 380 -16.93 -29.29 -2.98
C ALA A 380 -18.17 -28.46 -2.63
N ALA A 381 -18.07 -27.59 -1.63
CA ALA A 381 -19.18 -26.70 -1.24
C ALA A 381 -19.52 -25.69 -2.34
N CYS A 382 -18.50 -25.11 -3.00
CA CYS A 382 -18.74 -24.17 -4.10
C CYS A 382 -19.40 -24.87 -5.32
N GLU A 383 -18.96 -26.07 -5.70
CA GLU A 383 -19.54 -26.82 -6.81
C GLU A 383 -20.98 -27.27 -6.54
N ALA A 384 -21.34 -27.53 -5.28
CA ALA A 384 -22.70 -27.88 -4.86
C ALA A 384 -23.64 -26.67 -4.74
N SER A 385 -23.14 -25.45 -4.83
CA SER A 385 -23.92 -24.22 -4.67
C SER A 385 -24.90 -23.99 -5.82
N GLU A 386 -26.08 -23.46 -5.50
CA GLU A 386 -27.07 -23.02 -6.49
C GLU A 386 -26.62 -21.75 -7.22
N ASN A 387 -25.71 -20.97 -6.62
CA ASN A 387 -25.18 -19.74 -7.22
C ASN A 387 -24.13 -20.05 -8.30
N GLU A 388 -24.41 -19.67 -9.55
CA GLU A 388 -23.55 -19.93 -10.71
C GLU A 388 -22.15 -19.33 -10.56
N SER A 389 -22.03 -18.11 -9.99
CA SER A 389 -20.76 -17.44 -9.80
C SER A 389 -19.88 -18.14 -8.76
N ILE A 390 -20.49 -18.72 -7.70
CA ILE A 390 -19.78 -19.55 -6.71
C ILE A 390 -19.34 -20.86 -7.35
N ARG A 391 -20.19 -21.52 -8.14
CA ARG A 391 -19.80 -22.74 -8.86
C ARG A 391 -18.60 -22.53 -9.76
N ARG A 392 -18.57 -21.45 -10.54
CA ARG A 392 -17.42 -21.08 -11.39
C ARG A 392 -16.13 -20.92 -10.60
N ILE A 393 -16.20 -20.41 -9.37
CA ILE A 393 -15.04 -20.34 -8.48
C ILE A 393 -14.59 -21.76 -8.10
N GLY A 394 -15.53 -22.62 -7.70
CA GLY A 394 -15.25 -24.03 -7.37
C GLY A 394 -14.59 -24.80 -8.51
N GLU A 395 -15.09 -24.63 -9.76
CA GLU A 395 -14.54 -25.25 -10.96
C GLU A 395 -13.09 -24.86 -11.23
N GLN A 396 -12.69 -23.63 -10.87
CA GLN A 396 -11.33 -23.15 -11.06
C GLN A 396 -10.36 -23.61 -9.96
N LEU A 397 -10.86 -24.03 -8.80
CA LEU A 397 -10.03 -24.53 -7.71
C LEU A 397 -9.45 -25.91 -8.06
N ASN A 398 -8.15 -26.07 -7.85
CA ASN A 398 -7.43 -27.32 -8.07
C ASN A 398 -6.87 -27.87 -6.75
N VAL A 399 -7.30 -29.04 -6.34
CA VAL A 399 -6.83 -29.66 -5.09
C VAL A 399 -5.37 -30.13 -5.16
N CYS A 400 -4.78 -30.21 -6.35
CA CYS A 400 -3.39 -30.65 -6.59
C CYS A 400 -3.05 -31.96 -5.85
N ARG A 401 -3.94 -32.97 -5.95
CA ARG A 401 -3.87 -34.22 -5.15
C ARG A 401 -2.51 -34.90 -5.21
N THR A 402 -1.96 -35.07 -6.39
CA THR A 402 -0.70 -35.78 -6.58
C THR A 402 0.44 -35.17 -5.76
N ILE A 403 0.64 -33.88 -5.86
CA ILE A 403 1.71 -33.21 -5.11
C ILE A 403 1.39 -33.10 -3.62
N ARG A 404 0.13 -32.87 -3.25
CA ARG A 404 -0.35 -32.88 -1.87
C ARG A 404 -0.04 -34.20 -1.16
N ASP A 405 -0.39 -35.32 -1.81
CA ASP A 405 -0.19 -36.67 -1.27
C ASP A 405 1.32 -37.02 -1.23
N ARG A 406 2.08 -36.51 -2.21
CA ARG A 406 3.54 -36.64 -2.21
C ARG A 406 4.18 -35.91 -1.03
N ILE A 407 3.75 -34.66 -0.75
CA ILE A 407 4.23 -33.92 0.44
C ILE A 407 3.86 -34.68 1.73
N ALA A 408 2.65 -35.24 1.82
CA ALA A 408 2.18 -35.97 2.98
C ALA A 408 3.00 -37.22 3.24
N HIS A 409 3.46 -37.89 2.17
CA HIS A 409 4.27 -39.10 2.26
C HIS A 409 5.75 -38.78 2.55
N GLU A 410 6.32 -37.76 1.91
CA GLU A 410 7.77 -37.50 1.94
C GLU A 410 8.24 -36.64 3.13
N ILE A 411 7.39 -35.73 3.64
CA ILE A 411 7.78 -34.79 4.70
C ILE A 411 7.12 -35.14 6.04
N LYS A 412 7.87 -35.08 7.12
CA LYS A 412 7.33 -35.23 8.47
C LYS A 412 6.29 -34.13 8.79
N ASN A 413 5.30 -34.42 9.63
CA ASN A 413 4.25 -33.45 9.96
C ASN A 413 4.77 -32.22 10.74
N ASP A 414 5.80 -32.39 11.57
CA ASP A 414 6.47 -31.27 12.27
C ASP A 414 7.98 -31.29 11.95
N PRO A 415 8.35 -30.80 10.75
CA PRO A 415 9.75 -30.77 10.36
C PRO A 415 10.48 -29.59 11.00
N PRO A 416 11.82 -29.65 11.14
CA PRO A 416 12.62 -28.50 11.53
C PRO A 416 12.52 -27.38 10.49
N LEU A 417 12.82 -26.16 10.90
CA LEU A 417 12.79 -24.97 10.01
C LEU A 417 13.83 -25.08 8.87
N LEU A 418 15.02 -25.64 9.19
CA LEU A 418 16.14 -25.75 8.26
C LEU A 418 16.42 -27.23 7.94
N VAL A 419 16.57 -27.55 6.66
CA VAL A 419 16.91 -28.91 6.19
C VAL A 419 18.22 -29.40 6.81
N ALA A 420 19.20 -28.51 6.96
CA ALA A 420 20.51 -28.84 7.54
C ALA A 420 20.46 -29.36 8.99
N LYS A 421 19.33 -29.18 9.70
CA LYS A 421 19.14 -29.76 11.04
C LYS A 421 18.81 -31.26 11.03
N GLY A 422 18.55 -31.83 9.84
CA GLY A 422 18.11 -33.22 9.66
C GLY A 422 16.70 -33.49 10.21
N GLY A 423 16.13 -34.63 9.87
CA GLY A 423 14.82 -35.04 10.35
C GLY A 423 13.64 -34.42 9.59
N VAL A 424 13.85 -33.98 8.35
CA VAL A 424 12.82 -33.42 7.48
C VAL A 424 12.02 -34.51 6.77
N ILE A 425 12.70 -35.48 6.19
CA ILE A 425 12.10 -36.56 5.38
C ILE A 425 11.44 -37.59 6.30
N ALA A 426 10.26 -38.03 5.93
CA ALA A 426 9.55 -39.12 6.66
C ALA A 426 10.29 -40.46 6.57
N ASP A 427 9.99 -41.36 7.52
CA ASP A 427 10.55 -42.71 7.51
C ASP A 427 9.84 -43.54 6.42
N GLY A 428 10.57 -44.41 5.75
CA GLY A 428 10.03 -45.24 4.66
C GLY A 428 10.10 -44.63 3.25
N VAL A 429 10.56 -43.36 3.14
CA VAL A 429 10.72 -42.68 1.82
C VAL A 429 11.93 -43.16 1.06
N SER A 430 13.01 -43.43 1.76
CA SER A 430 14.28 -43.93 1.18
C SER A 430 14.89 -44.97 2.07
N THR A 431 15.08 -46.21 1.51
CA THR A 431 15.73 -47.30 2.22
C THR A 431 17.15 -46.94 2.64
N GLU A 432 17.89 -46.23 1.79
CA GLU A 432 19.24 -45.74 2.08
C GLU A 432 19.23 -44.76 3.29
N LEU A 433 18.27 -43.83 3.34
CA LEU A 433 18.15 -42.92 4.45
C LEU A 433 17.82 -43.60 5.77
N ASP A 434 16.91 -44.59 5.71
CA ASP A 434 16.50 -45.34 6.89
C ASP A 434 17.63 -46.26 7.43
N GLU A 435 18.47 -46.78 6.55
CA GLU A 435 19.67 -47.51 6.92
C GLU A 435 20.70 -46.61 7.61
N LEU A 436 20.96 -45.44 7.03
CA LEU A 436 21.89 -44.47 7.62
C LEU A 436 21.39 -44.00 8.99
N ARG A 437 20.08 -43.76 9.14
CA ARG A 437 19.47 -43.40 10.44
C ARG A 437 19.62 -44.50 11.47
N ARG A 438 19.44 -45.76 11.06
CA ARG A 438 19.70 -46.91 11.94
C ARG A 438 21.15 -46.98 12.40
N ILE A 439 22.10 -46.76 11.50
CA ILE A 439 23.53 -46.72 11.85
C ILE A 439 23.84 -45.60 12.83
N ALA A 440 23.33 -44.38 12.58
CA ALA A 440 23.53 -43.23 13.46
C ALA A 440 22.89 -43.46 14.85
N TYR A 441 21.70 -44.05 14.90
CA TYR A 441 20.98 -44.33 16.15
C TYR A 441 21.66 -45.46 16.93
N SER A 442 22.00 -46.58 16.32
CA SER A 442 22.72 -47.70 16.93
C SER A 442 24.11 -47.27 17.42
N GLY A 443 24.78 -46.38 16.71
CA GLY A 443 26.03 -45.76 17.16
C GLY A 443 25.88 -44.94 18.42
N LYS A 444 24.79 -44.14 18.57
CA LYS A 444 24.51 -43.38 19.82
C LYS A 444 24.16 -44.31 20.98
N ASP A 445 23.40 -45.37 20.77
CA ASP A 445 23.10 -46.37 21.79
C ASP A 445 24.37 -47.07 22.23
N TYR A 446 25.27 -47.38 21.29
CA TYR A 446 26.57 -47.96 21.60
C TYR A 446 27.44 -47.00 22.48
N LEU A 447 27.43 -45.71 22.18
CA LEU A 447 28.13 -44.73 23.02
C LEU A 447 27.58 -44.67 24.45
N LEU A 448 26.29 -44.84 24.65
CA LEU A 448 25.66 -44.93 25.96
C LEU A 448 26.11 -46.26 26.69
N GLN A 449 26.11 -47.37 25.98
CA GLN A 449 26.62 -48.67 26.51
C GLN A 449 28.11 -48.57 26.84
N MET A 450 28.91 -47.92 25.96
CA MET A 450 30.34 -47.67 26.22
C MET A 450 30.52 -46.78 27.45
N GLN A 451 29.73 -45.69 27.60
CA GLN A 451 29.76 -44.84 28.77
C GLN A 451 29.50 -45.66 30.07
N GLN A 452 28.49 -46.52 30.05
CA GLN A 452 28.16 -47.37 31.20
C GLN A 452 29.27 -48.37 31.47
N ARG A 453 29.77 -49.09 30.46
CA ARG A 453 30.85 -50.06 30.54
C ARG A 453 32.14 -49.45 31.09
N GLU A 454 32.54 -48.28 30.54
CA GLU A 454 33.75 -47.58 30.99
C GLU A 454 33.56 -46.99 32.41
N SER A 455 32.35 -46.53 32.78
CA SER A 455 32.04 -46.09 34.12
C SER A 455 32.14 -47.21 35.15
N GLU A 456 31.69 -48.45 34.82
CA GLU A 456 31.79 -49.63 35.65
C GLU A 456 33.23 -50.12 35.75
N ALA A 457 33.96 -50.20 34.63
CA ALA A 457 35.33 -50.68 34.57
C ALA A 457 36.32 -49.77 35.28
N THR A 458 36.12 -48.47 35.26
CA THR A 458 36.99 -47.47 35.90
C THR A 458 36.52 -47.06 37.31
N GLU A 459 35.33 -47.53 37.75
CA GLU A 459 34.67 -47.12 38.97
C GLU A 459 34.53 -45.57 39.10
N ILE A 460 34.27 -44.91 37.93
CA ILE A 460 34.05 -43.44 37.85
C ILE A 460 32.59 -43.18 37.58
N PRO A 461 31.72 -42.99 38.57
CA PRO A 461 30.26 -42.84 38.36
C PRO A 461 29.89 -41.51 37.69
N SER A 462 30.80 -40.54 37.63
CA SER A 462 30.58 -39.23 37.00
C SER A 462 31.14 -39.13 35.58
N LEU A 463 31.57 -40.26 34.98
CA LEU A 463 32.05 -40.34 33.61
C LEU A 463 30.93 -40.01 32.65
N LYS A 464 31.21 -39.13 31.66
CA LYS A 464 30.28 -38.78 30.58
C LYS A 464 30.99 -38.86 29.25
N ILE A 465 30.33 -39.46 28.26
CA ILE A 465 30.69 -39.27 26.86
C ILE A 465 29.91 -38.10 26.32
N ALA A 466 30.58 -37.09 25.75
CA ALA A 466 29.98 -35.89 25.21
C ALA A 466 30.67 -35.50 23.89
N TYR A 467 30.00 -34.63 23.12
CA TYR A 467 30.48 -34.13 21.82
C TYR A 467 30.87 -32.64 21.89
N ASN A 468 31.93 -32.31 21.20
CA ASN A 468 32.37 -30.91 21.02
C ASN A 468 32.82 -30.70 19.55
N ASN A 469 32.39 -29.64 18.92
CA ASN A 469 32.72 -29.34 17.50
C ASN A 469 34.23 -29.23 17.21
N VAL A 470 35.08 -28.97 18.21
CA VAL A 470 36.54 -28.85 18.05
C VAL A 470 37.27 -30.16 18.16
N PHE A 471 36.80 -31.03 19.08
CA PHE A 471 37.52 -32.25 19.46
C PHE A 471 36.75 -33.54 19.15
N GLY A 472 35.50 -33.45 18.68
CA GLY A 472 34.62 -34.57 18.45
C GLY A 472 34.05 -35.20 19.73
N TYR A 473 33.81 -36.49 19.74
CA TYR A 473 33.38 -37.23 20.96
C TYR A 473 34.54 -37.40 21.91
N TYR A 474 34.27 -37.17 23.22
CA TYR A 474 35.26 -37.32 24.28
C TYR A 474 34.64 -37.89 25.53
N ILE A 475 35.47 -38.53 26.37
CA ILE A 475 35.13 -38.96 27.70
C ILE A 475 35.53 -37.84 28.68
N GLU A 476 34.59 -37.31 29.45
CA GLU A 476 34.85 -36.30 30.45
C GLU A 476 34.89 -36.93 31.84
N VAL A 477 36.02 -36.73 32.52
CA VAL A 477 36.27 -37.20 33.88
C VAL A 477 36.56 -36.03 34.78
N ARG A 478 35.88 -35.94 35.92
CA ARG A 478 36.14 -34.88 36.93
C ARG A 478 37.52 -35.08 37.55
N ASN A 479 38.20 -33.98 37.89
CA ASN A 479 39.53 -34.00 38.48
C ASN A 479 39.63 -34.81 39.76
N THR A 480 38.51 -35.05 40.49
CA THR A 480 38.44 -35.90 41.66
C THR A 480 38.69 -37.38 41.38
N HIS A 481 38.59 -37.83 40.14
CA HIS A 481 38.75 -39.22 39.71
C HIS A 481 39.83 -39.42 38.64
N LYS A 482 40.69 -38.40 38.40
CA LYS A 482 41.75 -38.48 37.37
C LYS A 482 42.74 -39.64 37.58
N ASP A 483 42.98 -40.06 38.81
CA ASP A 483 43.93 -41.11 39.16
C ASP A 483 43.37 -42.52 38.84
N LYS A 484 42.07 -42.64 38.51
CA LYS A 484 41.41 -43.88 38.11
C LYS A 484 41.35 -44.02 36.59
N VAL A 485 41.87 -43.05 35.81
CA VAL A 485 41.84 -43.07 34.36
C VAL A 485 42.86 -44.08 33.83
N PRO A 486 42.50 -45.03 32.92
CA PRO A 486 43.42 -45.94 32.33
C PRO A 486 44.51 -45.25 31.48
N GLU A 487 45.73 -45.75 31.52
CA GLU A 487 46.88 -45.24 30.74
C GLU A 487 46.64 -45.33 29.20
N THR A 488 45.73 -46.18 28.74
CA THR A 488 45.30 -46.34 27.34
C THR A 488 44.49 -45.18 26.81
N TRP A 489 43.94 -44.33 27.70
CA TRP A 489 43.18 -43.16 27.28
C TRP A 489 44.06 -41.96 26.96
N ILE A 490 43.86 -41.41 25.78
CA ILE A 490 44.66 -40.26 25.33
C ILE A 490 44.01 -38.97 25.80
N ARG A 491 44.70 -38.21 26.65
CA ARG A 491 44.21 -36.90 27.13
C ARG A 491 44.27 -35.87 25.99
N LYS A 492 43.15 -35.21 25.73
CA LYS A 492 42.99 -34.15 24.71
C LYS A 492 42.91 -32.74 25.29
N GLN A 493 42.27 -32.57 26.44
CA GLN A 493 42.08 -31.23 27.02
C GLN A 493 41.98 -31.34 28.53
N THR A 494 42.60 -30.34 29.22
CA THR A 494 42.48 -30.15 30.65
C THR A 494 41.63 -28.92 30.90
N LEU A 495 40.56 -29.06 31.67
CA LEU A 495 39.67 -28.00 32.12
C LEU A 495 39.88 -27.75 33.61
N VAL A 496 39.31 -26.64 34.15
CA VAL A 496 39.44 -26.30 35.59
C VAL A 496 38.94 -27.41 36.48
N ASN A 497 37.83 -28.09 36.14
CA ASN A 497 37.16 -29.07 37.00
C ASN A 497 37.12 -30.49 36.43
N ALA A 498 37.62 -30.71 35.17
CA ALA A 498 37.57 -31.99 34.51
C ALA A 498 38.70 -32.14 33.47
N GLU A 499 38.98 -33.36 33.08
CA GLU A 499 39.85 -33.67 31.95
C GLU A 499 39.05 -34.42 30.87
N ARG A 500 39.46 -34.26 29.60
CA ARG A 500 38.81 -34.88 28.44
C ARG A 500 39.76 -35.86 27.79
N TYR A 501 39.26 -37.04 27.54
CA TYR A 501 40.02 -38.16 26.97
C TYR A 501 39.36 -38.72 25.77
N ILE A 502 40.14 -39.40 24.90
CA ILE A 502 39.64 -40.18 23.78
C ILE A 502 40.24 -41.58 23.85
N THR A 503 39.50 -42.56 23.33
CA THR A 503 39.96 -43.92 23.08
C THR A 503 39.96 -44.24 21.60
N GLN A 504 40.71 -45.23 21.15
CA GLN A 504 40.71 -45.67 19.76
C GLN A 504 39.30 -46.13 19.31
N GLU A 505 38.63 -46.88 20.19
CA GLU A 505 37.27 -47.38 19.95
C GLU A 505 36.26 -46.22 19.79
N LEU A 506 36.34 -45.20 20.68
CA LEU A 506 35.49 -44.01 20.61
C LEU A 506 35.69 -43.25 19.28
N LYS A 507 36.93 -43.19 18.79
CA LYS A 507 37.27 -42.52 17.54
C LYS A 507 36.72 -43.28 16.32
N GLU A 508 36.78 -44.61 16.29
CA GLU A 508 36.22 -45.41 15.21
C GLU A 508 34.69 -45.30 15.12
N TYR A 509 34.02 -45.29 16.28
CA TYR A 509 32.58 -45.03 16.33
C TYR A 509 32.20 -43.61 15.95
N GLU A 510 33.00 -42.63 16.38
CA GLU A 510 32.85 -41.23 15.95
C GLU A 510 32.86 -41.11 14.44
N GLU A 511 33.86 -41.69 13.78
CA GLU A 511 33.98 -41.66 12.30
C GLU A 511 32.75 -42.31 11.61
N LYS A 512 32.20 -43.39 12.18
CA LYS A 512 31.00 -44.04 11.69
C LYS A 512 29.74 -43.14 11.88
N ILE A 513 29.56 -42.53 13.05
CA ILE A 513 28.41 -41.73 13.38
C ILE A 513 28.43 -40.41 12.57
N LEU A 514 29.54 -39.68 12.57
CA LEU A 514 29.67 -38.42 11.83
C LEU A 514 29.57 -38.65 10.31
N GLY A 515 30.18 -39.69 9.80
CA GLY A 515 30.04 -40.07 8.39
C GLY A 515 28.63 -40.47 7.98
N ALA A 516 27.82 -41.04 8.90
CA ALA A 516 26.41 -41.29 8.68
C ALA A 516 25.56 -39.99 8.77
N GLU A 517 25.81 -39.12 9.73
CA GLU A 517 25.11 -37.85 9.91
C GLU A 517 25.33 -36.91 8.70
N ASP A 518 26.56 -36.81 8.18
CA ASP A 518 26.85 -36.02 6.96
C ASP A 518 26.10 -36.57 5.74
N LYS A 519 26.11 -37.89 5.56
CA LYS A 519 25.37 -38.55 4.49
C LYS A 519 23.87 -38.38 4.64
N ILE A 520 23.30 -38.49 5.85
CA ILE A 520 21.90 -38.24 6.12
C ILE A 520 21.53 -36.77 5.72
N SER A 521 22.32 -35.78 6.15
CA SER A 521 22.07 -34.38 5.81
C SER A 521 22.13 -34.15 4.30
N GLY A 522 23.12 -34.72 3.60
CA GLY A 522 23.24 -34.63 2.15
C GLY A 522 22.07 -35.28 1.41
N LEU A 523 21.63 -36.45 1.85
CA LEU A 523 20.54 -37.22 1.23
C LEU A 523 19.18 -36.53 1.51
N GLU A 524 18.93 -36.09 2.73
CA GLU A 524 17.70 -35.31 3.06
C GLU A 524 17.62 -34.03 2.26
N THR A 525 18.74 -33.31 2.10
CA THR A 525 18.79 -32.08 1.28
C THR A 525 18.47 -32.39 -0.19
N ARG A 526 19.00 -33.48 -0.73
CA ARG A 526 18.71 -33.90 -2.11
C ARG A 526 17.22 -34.23 -2.29
N LEU A 527 16.67 -35.11 -1.44
CA LEU A 527 15.26 -35.53 -1.50
C LEU A 527 14.31 -34.32 -1.32
N TYR A 528 14.63 -33.42 -0.42
CA TYR A 528 13.85 -32.19 -0.23
C TYR A 528 13.90 -31.30 -1.48
N ASN A 529 15.07 -31.09 -2.06
CA ASN A 529 15.22 -30.30 -3.29
C ASN A 529 14.48 -30.93 -4.48
N ASP A 530 14.47 -32.25 -4.59
CA ASP A 530 13.72 -32.96 -5.62
C ASP A 530 12.20 -32.73 -5.46
N LEU A 531 11.70 -32.73 -4.24
CA LEU A 531 10.31 -32.37 -3.96
C LEU A 531 10.01 -30.90 -4.31
N VAL A 532 10.88 -29.95 -3.92
CA VAL A 532 10.75 -28.53 -4.26
C VAL A 532 10.79 -28.32 -5.78
N CYS A 533 11.64 -29.03 -6.49
CA CYS A 533 11.68 -29.02 -7.96
C CYS A 533 10.36 -29.51 -8.57
N ALA A 534 9.74 -30.55 -8.03
CA ALA A 534 8.45 -31.04 -8.50
C ALA A 534 7.31 -30.05 -8.21
N LEU A 535 7.37 -29.30 -7.11
CA LEU A 535 6.40 -28.24 -6.79
C LEU A 535 6.34 -27.14 -7.86
N ASN A 536 7.45 -26.89 -8.59
CA ASN A 536 7.47 -25.87 -9.64
C ASN A 536 6.45 -26.12 -10.76
N GLU A 537 6.08 -27.36 -11.03
CA GLU A 537 5.09 -27.73 -12.05
C GLU A 537 3.67 -27.30 -11.65
N TYR A 538 3.43 -27.15 -10.35
CA TYR A 538 2.12 -26.78 -9.79
C TYR A 538 1.97 -25.27 -9.52
N ILE A 539 3.00 -24.45 -9.78
CA ILE A 539 2.97 -23.01 -9.58
C ILE A 539 1.71 -22.36 -10.18
N PRO A 540 1.37 -22.57 -11.47
CA PRO A 540 0.19 -21.92 -12.06
C PRO A 540 -1.11 -22.34 -11.41
N ALA A 541 -1.27 -23.63 -11.07
CA ALA A 541 -2.49 -24.13 -10.42
C ALA A 541 -2.65 -23.54 -9.01
N ILE A 542 -1.57 -23.44 -8.23
CA ILE A 542 -1.61 -22.88 -6.87
C ILE A 542 -1.84 -21.38 -6.92
N GLN A 543 -1.33 -20.66 -7.93
CA GLN A 543 -1.62 -19.23 -8.12
C GLN A 543 -3.11 -18.99 -8.45
N ILE A 544 -3.74 -19.84 -9.26
CA ILE A 544 -5.19 -19.79 -9.51
C ILE A 544 -5.94 -20.00 -8.20
N ASN A 545 -5.57 -21.04 -7.42
CA ASN A 545 -6.16 -21.26 -6.10
C ASN A 545 -6.04 -20.03 -5.20
N ALA A 546 -4.85 -19.45 -5.10
CA ALA A 546 -4.59 -18.26 -4.28
C ALA A 546 -5.51 -17.09 -4.67
N ASN A 547 -5.67 -16.85 -5.98
CA ASN A 547 -6.56 -15.81 -6.50
C ASN A 547 -8.02 -16.08 -6.16
N GLN A 548 -8.53 -17.31 -6.37
CA GLN A 548 -9.91 -17.64 -6.07
C GLN A 548 -10.18 -17.61 -4.56
N ILE A 549 -9.28 -18.11 -3.74
CA ILE A 549 -9.37 -18.05 -2.27
C ILE A 549 -9.37 -16.60 -1.78
N ALA A 550 -8.48 -15.75 -2.29
CA ALA A 550 -8.48 -14.31 -1.95
C ALA A 550 -9.80 -13.63 -2.32
N ARG A 551 -10.38 -14.00 -3.47
CA ARG A 551 -11.68 -13.49 -3.92
C ARG A 551 -12.82 -13.93 -3.01
N ILE A 552 -12.86 -15.20 -2.63
CA ILE A 552 -13.84 -15.74 -1.67
C ILE A 552 -13.72 -15.01 -0.34
N ASP A 553 -12.51 -14.84 0.17
CA ASP A 553 -12.22 -14.20 1.45
C ASP A 553 -12.69 -12.74 1.48
N CYS A 554 -12.46 -11.97 0.41
CA CYS A 554 -12.99 -10.60 0.28
C CYS A 554 -14.53 -10.56 0.34
N LEU A 555 -15.20 -11.46 -0.38
CA LEU A 555 -16.66 -11.50 -0.44
C LEU A 555 -17.28 -11.99 0.88
N LEU A 556 -16.60 -12.92 1.56
CA LEU A 556 -16.93 -13.33 2.92
C LEU A 556 -16.79 -12.15 3.90
N SER A 557 -15.68 -11.37 3.80
CA SER A 557 -15.46 -10.16 4.58
C SER A 557 -16.58 -9.14 4.41
N PHE A 558 -17.08 -8.92 3.19
CA PHE A 558 -18.23 -8.06 2.93
C PHE A 558 -19.52 -8.58 3.59
N SER A 559 -19.77 -9.89 3.53
CA SER A 559 -20.93 -10.50 4.20
C SER A 559 -20.84 -10.36 5.72
N ALA A 560 -19.66 -10.58 6.32
CA ALA A 560 -19.43 -10.40 7.75
C ALA A 560 -19.63 -8.95 8.19
N THR A 561 -19.13 -8.00 7.41
CA THR A 561 -19.31 -6.56 7.65
C THR A 561 -20.80 -6.18 7.55
N ALA A 562 -21.52 -6.72 6.57
CA ALA A 562 -22.94 -6.46 6.38
C ALA A 562 -23.78 -7.00 7.56
N ALA A 563 -23.46 -8.19 8.04
CA ALA A 563 -24.15 -8.79 9.19
C ALA A 563 -23.93 -7.96 10.47
N PHE A 564 -22.70 -7.54 10.73
CA PHE A 564 -22.36 -6.72 11.88
C PHE A 564 -22.96 -5.33 11.83
N GLY A 565 -22.85 -4.63 10.68
CA GLY A 565 -23.28 -3.24 10.49
C GLY A 565 -24.75 -3.10 10.09
N ARG A 566 -25.50 -4.19 9.90
CA ARG A 566 -26.86 -4.19 9.33
C ARG A 566 -26.90 -3.44 8.00
N TYR A 567 -25.98 -3.79 7.10
CA TYR A 567 -25.91 -3.22 5.77
C TYR A 567 -26.86 -3.95 4.83
N VAL A 568 -27.32 -3.26 3.81
CA VAL A 568 -28.27 -3.79 2.84
C VAL A 568 -27.63 -3.95 1.47
N ARG A 569 -28.18 -4.87 0.66
CA ARG A 569 -27.80 -5.02 -0.73
C ARG A 569 -28.22 -3.79 -1.53
N PRO A 570 -27.29 -3.05 -2.20
CA PRO A 570 -27.67 -1.98 -3.12
C PRO A 570 -28.18 -2.53 -4.44
N ILE A 571 -29.08 -1.79 -5.10
CA ILE A 571 -29.42 -1.97 -6.51
C ILE A 571 -28.36 -1.19 -7.30
N VAL A 572 -27.66 -1.88 -8.21
CA VAL A 572 -26.65 -1.24 -9.08
C VAL A 572 -27.02 -1.50 -10.54
N ASP A 573 -27.20 -0.42 -11.30
CA ASP A 573 -27.57 -0.47 -12.71
C ASP A 573 -26.86 0.62 -13.54
N ASP A 574 -27.17 0.71 -14.83
CA ASP A 574 -26.56 1.67 -15.77
C ASP A 574 -27.31 3.02 -15.80
N SER A 575 -28.18 3.31 -14.83
CA SER A 575 -28.85 4.60 -14.68
C SER A 575 -27.92 5.70 -14.18
N THR A 576 -28.44 6.93 -14.08
CA THR A 576 -27.76 8.08 -13.48
C THR A 576 -28.35 8.44 -12.10
N VAL A 577 -29.23 7.61 -11.56
CA VAL A 577 -29.88 7.86 -10.27
C VAL A 577 -28.98 7.41 -9.13
N LEU A 578 -28.89 8.23 -8.09
CA LEU A 578 -28.30 7.87 -6.81
C LEU A 578 -29.37 8.19 -5.74
N ASP A 579 -30.08 7.17 -5.24
CA ASP A 579 -31.10 7.28 -4.19
C ASP A 579 -30.67 6.45 -2.99
N ILE A 580 -30.25 7.11 -1.94
CA ILE A 580 -29.80 6.52 -0.66
C ILE A 580 -30.85 6.86 0.40
N ARG A 581 -31.47 5.84 0.99
CA ARG A 581 -32.44 5.99 2.09
C ARG A 581 -31.81 5.62 3.42
N GLN A 582 -31.95 6.51 4.40
CA GLN A 582 -31.37 6.35 5.73
C GLN A 582 -29.89 5.93 5.69
N GLY A 583 -29.10 6.58 4.84
CA GLY A 583 -27.66 6.34 4.71
C GLY A 583 -26.92 6.72 5.99
N ARG A 584 -25.91 5.92 6.35
CA ARG A 584 -25.04 6.13 7.50
C ARG A 584 -23.58 6.18 7.05
N HIS A 585 -22.73 6.87 7.78
CA HIS A 585 -21.31 6.95 7.48
C HIS A 585 -20.59 5.71 8.03
N PRO A 586 -20.03 4.82 7.20
CA PRO A 586 -19.52 3.51 7.62
C PRO A 586 -18.43 3.58 8.67
N VAL A 587 -17.58 4.63 8.62
CA VAL A 587 -16.47 4.79 9.55
C VAL A 587 -16.91 5.49 10.83
N ILE A 588 -17.65 6.60 10.73
CA ILE A 588 -18.09 7.37 11.91
C ILE A 588 -18.99 6.55 12.80
N GLU A 589 -19.95 5.79 12.24
CA GLU A 589 -20.88 4.98 13.04
C GLU A 589 -20.18 3.95 13.93
N GLN A 590 -19.00 3.45 13.53
CA GLN A 590 -18.20 2.50 14.31
C GLN A 590 -17.29 3.15 15.35
N GLN A 591 -17.13 4.49 15.32
CA GLN A 591 -16.31 5.23 16.26
C GLN A 591 -17.16 5.95 17.32
N LEU A 592 -18.48 5.91 17.20
CA LEU A 592 -19.36 6.53 18.18
C LEU A 592 -19.28 5.81 19.53
N PRO A 593 -19.37 6.56 20.65
CA PRO A 593 -19.46 5.96 21.97
C PRO A 593 -20.62 4.98 22.11
N VAL A 594 -20.48 4.01 23.02
CA VAL A 594 -21.53 3.04 23.30
C VAL A 594 -22.81 3.76 23.77
N GLY A 595 -23.93 3.52 23.06
CA GLY A 595 -25.22 4.15 23.33
C GLY A 595 -25.55 5.35 22.44
N GLU A 596 -24.59 5.85 21.65
CA GLU A 596 -24.86 6.84 20.62
C GLU A 596 -25.09 6.16 19.25
N SER A 597 -26.04 6.70 18.48
CA SER A 597 -26.32 6.23 17.13
C SER A 597 -26.06 7.32 16.10
N TYR A 598 -25.56 6.93 14.91
CA TYR A 598 -25.38 7.86 13.80
C TYR A 598 -26.76 8.31 13.27
N ILE A 599 -26.90 9.63 13.00
CA ILE A 599 -28.14 10.16 12.44
C ILE A 599 -28.14 9.90 10.93
N ALA A 600 -28.96 8.96 10.53
CA ALA A 600 -29.07 8.55 9.13
C ALA A 600 -29.75 9.61 8.27
N ASN A 601 -29.34 9.75 7.01
CA ASN A 601 -29.82 10.76 6.07
C ASN A 601 -30.22 10.17 4.73
N ASP A 602 -31.22 10.78 4.09
CA ASP A 602 -31.64 10.48 2.74
C ASP A 602 -30.95 11.42 1.76
N VAL A 603 -30.41 10.86 0.67
CA VAL A 603 -29.78 11.61 -0.42
C VAL A 603 -30.29 11.06 -1.74
N MET A 604 -30.98 11.92 -2.51
CA MET A 604 -31.42 11.62 -3.86
C MET A 604 -30.78 12.61 -4.82
N ILE A 605 -30.15 12.13 -5.89
CA ILE A 605 -29.49 12.96 -6.90
C ILE A 605 -29.54 12.22 -8.26
N ASP A 606 -29.85 12.95 -9.32
CA ASP A 606 -29.88 12.46 -10.68
C ASP A 606 -29.31 13.51 -11.67
N THR A 607 -29.31 13.27 -12.96
CA THR A 607 -28.85 14.21 -13.97
C THR A 607 -29.96 15.07 -14.59
N ASP A 608 -31.24 14.76 -14.30
CA ASP A 608 -32.38 15.34 -15.02
C ASP A 608 -33.22 16.29 -14.14
N THR A 609 -33.43 15.96 -12.87
CA THR A 609 -34.32 16.72 -11.99
C THR A 609 -33.58 17.37 -10.81
N GLN A 610 -32.58 16.71 -10.26
CA GLN A 610 -31.86 17.10 -9.06
C GLN A 610 -30.36 16.80 -9.21
N GLN A 611 -29.70 17.56 -10.11
CA GLN A 611 -28.29 17.32 -10.49
C GLN A 611 -27.32 17.87 -9.44
N ILE A 612 -27.61 19.02 -8.87
CA ILE A 612 -26.73 19.70 -7.91
C ILE A 612 -27.50 19.97 -6.62
N LEU A 613 -27.00 19.47 -5.50
CA LEU A 613 -27.49 19.78 -4.17
C LEU A 613 -26.60 20.84 -3.53
N ILE A 614 -27.14 22.04 -3.32
CA ILE A 614 -26.49 23.08 -2.51
C ILE A 614 -26.88 22.82 -1.06
N ILE A 615 -25.87 22.50 -0.22
CA ILE A 615 -26.11 22.11 1.17
C ILE A 615 -25.55 23.20 2.07
N THR A 616 -26.47 23.96 2.70
CA THR A 616 -26.12 25.03 3.64
C THR A 616 -26.24 24.55 5.09
N GLY A 617 -25.68 25.32 6.02
CA GLY A 617 -25.75 25.03 7.45
C GLY A 617 -24.46 25.38 8.18
N PRO A 618 -24.49 25.42 9.52
CA PRO A 618 -23.33 25.80 10.31
C PRO A 618 -22.21 24.76 10.24
N ASN A 619 -21.00 25.19 10.57
CA ASN A 619 -19.89 24.27 10.79
C ASN A 619 -20.25 23.35 11.98
N MET A 620 -19.76 22.12 11.99
CA MET A 620 -20.10 21.06 12.94
C MET A 620 -21.50 20.44 12.77
N ALA A 621 -22.35 20.93 11.85
CA ALA A 621 -23.66 20.32 11.59
C ALA A 621 -23.56 18.96 10.88
N GLY A 622 -22.41 18.60 10.35
CA GLY A 622 -22.18 17.31 9.68
C GLY A 622 -22.23 17.33 8.16
N LYS A 623 -22.15 18.51 7.51
CA LYS A 623 -22.12 18.65 6.05
C LYS A 623 -21.04 17.77 5.41
N SER A 624 -19.79 17.90 5.83
CA SER A 624 -18.64 17.12 5.31
C SER A 624 -18.82 15.62 5.51
N ALA A 625 -19.39 15.20 6.66
CA ALA A 625 -19.69 13.80 6.93
C ALA A 625 -20.75 13.24 5.97
N LEU A 626 -21.79 14.04 5.64
CA LEU A 626 -22.83 13.66 4.67
C LEU A 626 -22.25 13.50 3.25
N LEU A 627 -21.39 14.41 2.81
CA LEU A 627 -20.72 14.32 1.52
C LEU A 627 -19.89 13.03 1.44
N ARG A 628 -19.02 12.82 2.42
CA ARG A 628 -18.17 11.61 2.49
C ARG A 628 -19.01 10.34 2.57
N GLN A 629 -20.07 10.31 3.39
CA GLN A 629 -21.03 9.21 3.45
C GLN A 629 -21.56 8.81 2.07
N THR A 630 -22.01 9.79 1.30
CA THR A 630 -22.57 9.56 -0.04
C THR A 630 -21.54 8.94 -0.99
N ALA A 631 -20.31 9.46 -1.00
CA ALA A 631 -19.22 8.89 -1.81
C ALA A 631 -18.83 7.49 -1.36
N LEU A 632 -18.71 7.25 -0.03
CA LEU A 632 -18.34 5.94 0.51
C LEU A 632 -19.40 4.88 0.23
N ILE A 633 -20.70 5.19 0.35
CA ILE A 633 -21.80 4.29 0.00
C ILE A 633 -21.74 3.95 -1.51
N THR A 634 -21.52 4.95 -2.37
CA THR A 634 -21.39 4.74 -3.81
C THR A 634 -20.19 3.85 -4.14
N LEU A 635 -19.04 4.10 -3.52
CA LEU A 635 -17.83 3.31 -3.69
C LEU A 635 -18.04 1.87 -3.20
N MET A 636 -18.63 1.68 -2.02
CA MET A 636 -18.94 0.36 -1.45
C MET A 636 -19.84 -0.44 -2.39
N ALA A 637 -20.88 0.18 -2.96
CA ALA A 637 -21.73 -0.47 -3.95
C ALA A 637 -20.92 -0.93 -5.18
N GLN A 638 -20.02 -0.10 -5.70
CA GLN A 638 -19.23 -0.41 -6.91
C GLN A 638 -18.03 -1.35 -6.67
N ILE A 639 -17.61 -1.59 -5.43
CA ILE A 639 -16.72 -2.71 -5.13
C ILE A 639 -17.46 -4.04 -4.94
N GLY A 640 -18.80 -4.02 -4.92
CA GLY A 640 -19.64 -5.20 -4.73
C GLY A 640 -19.93 -5.52 -3.27
N SER A 641 -19.86 -4.53 -2.37
CA SER A 641 -20.22 -4.65 -0.95
C SER A 641 -21.65 -4.21 -0.69
N PHE A 642 -22.25 -4.75 0.36
CA PHE A 642 -23.46 -4.17 0.95
C PHE A 642 -23.13 -2.82 1.59
N VAL A 643 -24.15 -1.97 1.74
CA VAL A 643 -23.99 -0.56 2.11
C VAL A 643 -24.74 -0.20 3.40
N PRO A 644 -24.24 0.75 4.20
CA PRO A 644 -24.87 1.22 5.44
C PRO A 644 -26.07 2.13 5.15
N ALA A 645 -27.19 1.54 4.74
CA ALA A 645 -28.44 2.25 4.42
C ALA A 645 -29.63 1.35 4.74
N GLU A 646 -30.85 1.90 4.69
CA GLU A 646 -32.10 1.13 4.69
C GLU A 646 -32.41 0.62 3.28
N ALA A 647 -32.13 1.43 2.25
CA ALA A 647 -32.16 1.06 0.84
C ALA A 647 -31.19 1.95 0.08
N ALA A 648 -30.62 1.43 -1.01
CA ALA A 648 -29.76 2.21 -1.90
C ALA A 648 -29.94 1.76 -3.35
N HIS A 649 -30.16 2.73 -4.23
CA HIS A 649 -30.10 2.57 -5.67
C HIS A 649 -28.95 3.42 -6.20
N VAL A 650 -27.95 2.77 -6.78
CA VAL A 650 -26.72 3.39 -7.23
C VAL A 650 -26.57 3.20 -8.74
N GLY A 651 -26.95 4.22 -9.49
CA GLY A 651 -26.64 4.30 -10.91
C GLY A 651 -25.14 4.50 -11.10
N LEU A 652 -24.57 3.79 -12.04
CA LEU A 652 -23.14 3.66 -12.25
C LEU A 652 -22.40 5.01 -12.26
N VAL A 653 -21.29 5.07 -11.52
CA VAL A 653 -20.36 6.21 -11.45
C VAL A 653 -19.04 5.84 -12.12
N ASP A 654 -18.54 6.71 -13.00
CA ASP A 654 -17.26 6.50 -13.67
C ASP A 654 -16.08 7.21 -12.99
N LYS A 655 -16.37 8.29 -12.25
CA LYS A 655 -15.37 9.10 -11.54
C LYS A 655 -15.97 9.64 -10.23
N ILE A 656 -15.22 9.58 -9.17
CA ILE A 656 -15.56 10.24 -7.91
C ILE A 656 -14.47 11.27 -7.63
N PHE A 657 -14.90 12.52 -7.48
CA PHE A 657 -14.02 13.64 -7.16
C PHE A 657 -14.46 14.29 -5.85
N THR A 658 -13.49 14.55 -4.99
CA THR A 658 -13.76 15.20 -3.72
C THR A 658 -12.80 16.35 -3.50
N ARG A 659 -13.37 17.50 -3.13
CA ARG A 659 -12.65 18.60 -2.55
C ARG A 659 -13.24 18.85 -1.15
N VAL A 660 -12.72 18.14 -0.16
CA VAL A 660 -13.20 18.15 1.23
C VAL A 660 -12.02 18.39 2.19
N GLY A 661 -12.11 19.47 2.96
CA GLY A 661 -11.09 19.88 3.94
C GLY A 661 -9.92 20.66 3.34
N ALA A 662 -9.26 21.48 4.16
CA ALA A 662 -8.02 22.17 3.79
C ALA A 662 -6.84 21.22 3.93
N SER A 663 -6.13 20.95 2.84
CA SER A 663 -4.83 20.29 2.90
C SER A 663 -3.75 21.38 2.94
N ASP A 664 -3.25 21.70 4.14
CA ASP A 664 -2.08 22.56 4.27
C ASP A 664 -0.84 21.81 3.77
N ASN A 665 -0.41 22.09 2.55
CA ASN A 665 0.83 21.57 2.01
C ASN A 665 1.96 22.57 2.25
N ILE A 666 2.30 22.79 3.52
CA ILE A 666 3.33 23.74 3.98
C ILE A 666 4.71 23.42 3.36
N SER A 667 4.94 22.16 2.98
CA SER A 667 6.23 21.70 2.47
C SER A 667 6.59 22.22 1.07
N VAL A 668 5.62 22.71 0.28
CA VAL A 668 5.85 23.22 -1.09
C VAL A 668 5.75 24.74 -1.16
N GLY A 669 5.34 25.42 -0.07
CA GLY A 669 5.22 26.87 -0.03
C GLY A 669 4.09 27.45 -0.88
N GLU A 670 3.13 26.64 -1.34
CA GLU A 670 1.95 27.08 -2.10
C GLU A 670 0.88 27.62 -1.15
N SER A 671 0.19 28.66 -1.58
CA SER A 671 -0.98 29.18 -0.88
C SER A 671 -2.09 28.12 -0.83
N THR A 672 -2.75 27.94 0.32
CA THR A 672 -3.90 27.03 0.48
C THR A 672 -4.99 27.29 -0.56
N PHE A 673 -5.20 28.55 -0.93
CA PHE A 673 -6.15 28.92 -1.99
C PHE A 673 -5.69 28.46 -3.38
N MET A 674 -4.39 28.55 -3.69
CA MET A 674 -3.86 28.07 -4.98
C MET A 674 -4.00 26.54 -5.11
N VAL A 675 -3.73 25.80 -4.05
CA VAL A 675 -3.95 24.33 -4.01
C VAL A 675 -5.44 24.04 -4.23
N GLU A 676 -6.34 24.76 -3.56
CA GLU A 676 -7.79 24.62 -3.72
C GLU A 676 -8.25 24.86 -5.15
N MET A 677 -7.74 25.91 -5.81
CA MET A 677 -8.08 26.21 -7.20
C MET A 677 -7.49 25.21 -8.18
N THR A 678 -6.31 24.68 -7.92
CA THR A 678 -5.70 23.63 -8.74
C THR A 678 -6.51 22.34 -8.67
N GLU A 679 -6.93 21.91 -7.47
CA GLU A 679 -7.80 20.75 -7.27
C GLU A 679 -9.15 20.94 -7.98
N ALA A 680 -9.79 22.10 -7.82
CA ALA A 680 -11.05 22.41 -8.49
C ALA A 680 -10.90 22.44 -10.02
N SER A 681 -9.81 22.98 -10.55
CA SER A 681 -9.49 22.99 -11.96
C SER A 681 -9.31 21.56 -12.52
N ASP A 682 -8.60 20.69 -11.82
CA ASP A 682 -8.44 19.27 -12.22
C ASP A 682 -9.80 18.56 -12.28
N ILE A 683 -10.65 18.77 -11.29
CA ILE A 683 -12.02 18.24 -11.27
C ILE A 683 -12.80 18.72 -12.50
N LEU A 684 -12.91 20.04 -12.72
CA LEU A 684 -13.74 20.63 -13.76
C LEU A 684 -13.31 20.25 -15.19
N ASN A 685 -12.01 20.07 -15.41
CA ASN A 685 -11.47 19.61 -16.69
C ASN A 685 -11.70 18.11 -16.93
N ASN A 686 -12.01 17.33 -15.91
CA ASN A 686 -12.13 15.88 -16.00
C ASN A 686 -13.54 15.33 -15.73
N ILE A 687 -14.55 16.16 -15.45
CA ILE A 687 -15.93 15.72 -15.22
C ILE A 687 -16.55 15.02 -16.43
N SER A 688 -17.48 14.10 -16.16
CA SER A 688 -18.31 13.40 -17.12
C SER A 688 -19.78 13.39 -16.67
N PRO A 689 -20.74 12.99 -17.50
CA PRO A 689 -22.14 12.88 -17.11
C PRO A 689 -22.39 11.85 -16.00
N ARG A 690 -21.45 10.92 -15.78
CA ARG A 690 -21.54 9.89 -14.73
C ARG A 690 -20.67 10.18 -13.52
N SER A 691 -20.00 11.33 -13.48
CA SER A 691 -19.17 11.70 -12.33
C SER A 691 -20.01 12.04 -11.11
N LEU A 692 -19.48 11.70 -9.92
CA LEU A 692 -19.94 12.18 -8.64
C LEU A 692 -18.92 13.17 -8.09
N VAL A 693 -19.35 14.41 -7.86
CA VAL A 693 -18.48 15.51 -7.40
C VAL A 693 -18.91 16.02 -6.05
N LEU A 694 -17.97 16.16 -5.13
CA LEU A 694 -18.19 16.63 -3.77
C LEU A 694 -17.33 17.86 -3.50
N PHE A 695 -17.95 19.01 -3.36
CA PHE A 695 -17.30 20.25 -2.95
C PHE A 695 -17.69 20.62 -1.52
N ASP A 696 -16.72 20.85 -0.68
CA ASP A 696 -16.92 21.28 0.70
C ASP A 696 -16.20 22.61 0.96
N GLU A 697 -17.01 23.64 1.20
CA GLU A 697 -16.56 24.98 1.57
C GLU A 697 -15.57 25.63 0.58
N LEU A 698 -15.77 25.41 -0.73
CA LEU A 698 -14.93 25.97 -1.78
C LEU A 698 -14.99 27.51 -1.79
N GLY A 699 -13.83 28.16 -1.96
CA GLY A 699 -13.69 29.61 -2.02
C GLY A 699 -13.38 30.29 -0.67
N ARG A 700 -13.10 29.54 0.39
CA ARG A 700 -12.80 30.11 1.71
C ARG A 700 -11.43 30.81 1.82
N GLY A 701 -10.50 30.47 0.94
CA GLY A 701 -9.12 30.98 0.98
C GLY A 701 -8.91 32.39 0.47
N THR A 702 -9.98 33.12 0.05
CA THR A 702 -9.93 34.47 -0.53
C THR A 702 -10.98 35.41 0.06
N SER A 703 -11.16 36.58 -0.53
CA SER A 703 -12.21 37.51 -0.09
C SER A 703 -13.60 36.87 -0.28
N THR A 704 -14.55 37.22 0.57
CA THR A 704 -15.90 36.67 0.55
C THR A 704 -16.58 36.79 -0.82
N TYR A 705 -16.49 37.96 -1.47
CA TYR A 705 -17.11 38.19 -2.78
C TYR A 705 -16.42 37.37 -3.90
N ASP A 706 -15.09 37.30 -3.89
CA ASP A 706 -14.36 36.46 -4.85
C ASP A 706 -14.75 34.98 -4.66
N GLY A 707 -14.80 34.52 -3.40
CA GLY A 707 -15.19 33.16 -3.07
C GLY A 707 -16.60 32.80 -3.55
N ILE A 708 -17.60 33.68 -3.30
CA ILE A 708 -18.97 33.53 -3.77
C ILE A 708 -19.00 33.47 -5.31
N SER A 709 -18.30 34.43 -5.97
CA SER A 709 -18.29 34.52 -7.43
C SER A 709 -17.70 33.25 -8.10
N ILE A 710 -16.62 32.73 -7.57
CA ILE A 710 -15.98 31.49 -8.04
C ILE A 710 -16.91 30.31 -7.80
N ALA A 711 -17.48 30.17 -6.60
CA ALA A 711 -18.39 29.08 -6.27
C ALA A 711 -19.65 29.09 -7.17
N TRP A 712 -20.23 30.26 -7.41
CA TRP A 712 -21.37 30.44 -8.31
C TRP A 712 -21.01 30.01 -9.74
N ALA A 713 -19.92 30.53 -10.29
CA ALA A 713 -19.48 30.22 -11.65
C ALA A 713 -19.19 28.72 -11.84
N ILE A 714 -18.64 28.05 -10.85
CA ILE A 714 -18.38 26.60 -10.88
C ILE A 714 -19.69 25.80 -10.91
N VAL A 715 -20.65 26.15 -10.04
CA VAL A 715 -21.96 25.49 -9.99
C VAL A 715 -22.70 25.69 -11.32
N GLU A 716 -22.72 26.89 -11.86
CA GLU A 716 -23.29 27.24 -13.16
C GLU A 716 -22.62 26.46 -14.30
N TYR A 717 -21.29 26.43 -14.34
CA TYR A 717 -20.52 25.66 -15.31
C TYR A 717 -20.90 24.16 -15.31
N ILE A 718 -21.00 23.54 -14.15
CA ILE A 718 -21.39 22.13 -14.03
C ILE A 718 -22.84 21.91 -14.49
N HIS A 719 -23.74 22.85 -14.19
CA HIS A 719 -25.14 22.77 -14.60
C HIS A 719 -25.31 22.91 -16.10
N GLU A 720 -24.63 23.89 -16.74
CA GLU A 720 -24.78 24.19 -18.17
C GLU A 720 -23.93 23.30 -19.08
N ASN A 721 -22.88 22.67 -18.56
CA ASN A 721 -21.99 21.82 -19.34
C ASN A 721 -22.72 20.56 -19.84
N SER A 722 -23.12 20.53 -21.10
CA SER A 722 -23.82 19.41 -21.70
C SER A 722 -23.02 18.11 -21.78
N ARG A 723 -21.69 18.21 -21.77
CA ARG A 723 -20.76 17.07 -21.78
C ARG A 723 -20.38 16.57 -20.39
N GLY A 724 -20.66 17.34 -19.34
CA GLY A 724 -20.21 17.07 -17.99
C GLY A 724 -21.31 17.31 -16.92
N ARG A 725 -22.55 16.89 -17.17
CA ARG A 725 -23.67 17.01 -16.19
C ARG A 725 -23.43 16.12 -14.96
N ALA A 726 -22.35 16.40 -14.22
CA ALA A 726 -21.97 15.62 -13.05
C ALA A 726 -22.98 15.77 -11.92
N ARG A 727 -23.27 14.69 -11.22
CA ARG A 727 -24.02 14.69 -9.96
C ARG A 727 -23.14 15.36 -8.90
N THR A 728 -23.60 16.46 -8.32
CA THR A 728 -22.76 17.29 -7.46
C THR A 728 -23.42 17.58 -6.12
N LEU A 729 -22.72 17.32 -5.02
CA LEU A 729 -23.05 17.81 -3.69
C LEU A 729 -22.11 18.97 -3.37
N PHE A 730 -22.68 20.15 -3.14
CA PHE A 730 -21.95 21.38 -2.89
C PHE A 730 -22.27 21.90 -1.50
N ALA A 731 -21.45 21.59 -0.50
CA ALA A 731 -21.60 22.12 0.85
C ALA A 731 -20.93 23.50 0.95
N THR A 732 -21.66 24.45 1.46
CA THR A 732 -21.18 25.82 1.56
C THR A 732 -21.78 26.55 2.77
N HIS A 733 -21.10 27.63 3.15
CA HIS A 733 -21.64 28.60 4.09
C HIS A 733 -22.13 29.89 3.38
N TYR A 734 -21.99 29.95 2.06
CA TYR A 734 -22.49 31.07 1.25
C TYR A 734 -24.00 30.92 1.02
N HIS A 735 -24.79 31.69 1.72
CA HIS A 735 -26.25 31.66 1.63
C HIS A 735 -26.78 32.20 0.30
N GLU A 736 -25.97 33.01 -0.37
CA GLU A 736 -26.25 33.61 -1.67
C GLU A 736 -26.46 32.53 -2.76
N LEU A 737 -25.77 31.40 -2.66
CA LEU A 737 -25.94 30.31 -3.60
C LEU A 737 -27.35 29.70 -3.57
N ASN A 738 -28.13 29.92 -2.49
CA ASN A 738 -29.52 29.46 -2.43
C ASN A 738 -30.41 30.09 -3.53
N GLU A 739 -30.05 31.25 -4.02
CA GLU A 739 -30.81 31.91 -5.10
C GLU A 739 -30.71 31.18 -6.44
N MET A 740 -29.68 30.33 -6.63
CA MET A 740 -29.49 29.56 -7.87
C MET A 740 -30.64 28.59 -8.17
N GLU A 741 -31.33 28.06 -7.15
CA GLU A 741 -32.49 27.18 -7.36
C GLU A 741 -33.62 27.85 -8.15
N LYS A 742 -33.78 29.18 -8.04
CA LYS A 742 -34.78 29.94 -8.77
C LYS A 742 -34.49 30.07 -10.25
N SER A 743 -33.21 30.12 -10.61
CA SER A 743 -32.73 30.33 -11.98
C SER A 743 -32.38 29.04 -12.70
N PHE A 744 -32.05 27.97 -11.99
CA PHE A 744 -31.54 26.70 -12.53
C PHE A 744 -32.41 25.53 -12.09
N SER A 745 -33.08 24.89 -13.02
CA SER A 745 -34.13 23.88 -12.73
C SER A 745 -33.61 22.61 -12.03
N ARG A 746 -32.33 22.22 -12.28
CA ARG A 746 -31.71 21.02 -11.72
C ARG A 746 -30.87 21.28 -10.47
N ILE A 747 -30.89 22.47 -9.94
CA ILE A 747 -30.27 22.83 -8.66
C ILE A 747 -31.32 22.79 -7.57
N LYS A 748 -31.03 22.16 -6.44
CA LYS A 748 -31.92 22.09 -5.27
C LYS A 748 -31.16 22.46 -4.01
N ASN A 749 -31.84 23.24 -3.17
CA ASN A 749 -31.32 23.68 -1.88
C ASN A 749 -31.71 22.74 -0.77
N PHE A 750 -30.72 22.43 0.06
CA PHE A 750 -30.88 21.67 1.29
C PHE A 750 -30.14 22.35 2.43
N ASN A 751 -30.56 22.04 3.64
CA ASN A 751 -29.83 22.44 4.84
C ASN A 751 -29.71 21.29 5.83
N VAL A 752 -28.66 21.36 6.63
CA VAL A 752 -28.51 20.43 7.76
C VAL A 752 -29.17 21.06 8.99
N ALA A 753 -30.26 20.44 9.46
CA ALA A 753 -31.14 21.00 10.47
C ALA A 753 -30.44 21.28 11.80
N VAL A 754 -30.77 22.43 12.34
CA VAL A 754 -30.34 22.90 13.66
C VAL A 754 -31.61 23.33 14.42
N ARG A 755 -31.68 22.98 15.69
CA ARG A 755 -32.77 23.46 16.57
C ARG A 755 -32.23 24.28 17.70
N GLU A 756 -32.89 25.38 18.01
CA GLU A 756 -32.62 26.17 19.19
C GLU A 756 -33.56 25.69 20.33
N VAL A 757 -32.95 25.18 21.39
CA VAL A 757 -33.69 24.74 22.59
C VAL A 757 -33.10 25.51 23.78
N ASN A 758 -33.92 26.33 24.46
CA ASN A 758 -33.53 27.13 25.63
C ASN A 758 -32.27 28.02 25.34
N LYS A 759 -32.23 28.67 24.18
CA LYS A 759 -31.08 29.48 23.71
C LYS A 759 -29.77 28.69 23.50
N LYS A 760 -29.86 27.37 23.43
CA LYS A 760 -28.76 26.49 23.06
C LYS A 760 -29.02 25.88 21.69
N VAL A 761 -28.00 25.89 20.85
CA VAL A 761 -28.04 25.29 19.52
C VAL A 761 -27.81 23.79 19.65
N VAL A 762 -28.78 23.00 19.17
CA VAL A 762 -28.69 21.53 19.09
C VAL A 762 -28.60 21.16 17.63
N PHE A 763 -27.48 20.51 17.24
CA PHE A 763 -27.29 20.00 15.88
C PHE A 763 -28.10 18.74 15.68
N VAL A 764 -29.15 18.84 14.88
CA VAL A 764 -30.04 17.67 14.58
C VAL A 764 -29.36 16.71 13.61
N ARG A 765 -28.38 17.21 12.81
CA ARG A 765 -27.61 16.45 11.80
C ARG A 765 -28.50 15.78 10.74
N LYS A 766 -29.73 16.25 10.53
CA LYS A 766 -30.67 15.74 9.54
C LYS A 766 -30.74 16.66 8.35
N LEU A 767 -30.56 16.13 7.13
CA LEU A 767 -30.74 16.87 5.88
C LEU A 767 -32.21 17.18 5.65
N GLN A 768 -32.53 18.42 5.31
CA GLN A 768 -33.87 18.88 5.01
C GLN A 768 -33.88 19.75 3.75
N PRO A 769 -34.97 19.71 2.94
CA PRO A 769 -35.16 20.60 1.80
C PRO A 769 -35.18 22.07 2.22
N GLY A 770 -34.71 22.95 1.34
CA GLY A 770 -34.64 24.39 1.53
C GLY A 770 -33.30 24.88 2.08
N GLY A 771 -32.96 26.14 1.80
CA GLY A 771 -31.72 26.77 2.26
C GLY A 771 -31.84 27.31 3.71
N SER A 772 -30.72 27.39 4.41
CA SER A 772 -30.64 28.09 5.71
C SER A 772 -30.12 29.52 5.47
N ASN A 773 -30.80 30.51 6.07
CA ASN A 773 -30.40 31.91 6.00
C ASN A 773 -29.72 32.37 7.30
N HIS A 774 -29.48 31.52 8.29
CA HIS A 774 -28.91 31.87 9.57
C HIS A 774 -27.48 31.37 9.72
N SER A 775 -26.59 32.25 10.16
CA SER A 775 -25.23 31.93 10.57
C SER A 775 -25.20 31.62 12.07
N PHE A 776 -24.63 30.47 12.45
CA PHE A 776 -24.50 30.03 13.83
C PHE A 776 -23.05 30.12 14.36
N GLY A 777 -22.15 30.83 13.68
CA GLY A 777 -20.73 30.87 14.03
C GLY A 777 -20.45 31.36 15.46
N ILE A 778 -21.22 32.36 15.93
CA ILE A 778 -21.08 32.91 17.31
C ILE A 778 -21.53 31.88 18.36
N HIS A 779 -22.58 31.10 18.07
CA HIS A 779 -23.04 30.04 18.96
C HIS A 779 -22.00 28.90 19.06
N VAL A 780 -21.32 28.58 17.96
CA VAL A 780 -20.21 27.60 17.96
C VAL A 780 -19.03 28.12 18.79
N ALA A 781 -18.73 29.40 18.70
CA ALA A 781 -17.70 30.03 19.53
C ALA A 781 -18.03 29.96 21.04
N ASP A 782 -19.30 30.14 21.43
CA ASP A 782 -19.76 29.97 22.82
C ASP A 782 -19.61 28.49 23.28
N MET A 783 -20.01 27.53 22.43
CA MET A 783 -19.85 26.09 22.70
C MET A 783 -18.38 25.67 22.83
N ALA A 784 -17.47 26.30 22.08
CA ALA A 784 -16.02 26.07 22.16
C ALA A 784 -15.39 26.66 23.44
N GLY A 785 -16.19 27.34 24.30
CA GLY A 785 -15.69 27.89 25.56
C GLY A 785 -15.05 29.29 25.42
N MET A 786 -15.33 30.03 24.33
CA MET A 786 -14.84 31.38 24.18
C MET A 786 -15.37 32.30 25.31
N PRO A 787 -14.57 33.26 25.82
CA PRO A 787 -15.01 34.14 26.90
C PRO A 787 -16.34 34.83 26.57
N LYS A 788 -17.32 34.76 27.50
CA LYS A 788 -18.69 35.28 27.29
C LYS A 788 -18.75 36.75 26.94
N SER A 789 -17.76 37.54 27.33
CA SER A 789 -17.64 38.96 26.96
C SER A 789 -17.40 39.18 25.47
N ILE A 790 -16.59 38.28 24.85
CA ILE A 790 -16.30 38.28 23.41
C ILE A 790 -17.54 37.83 22.63
N VAL A 791 -18.18 36.75 23.05
CA VAL A 791 -19.40 36.20 22.44
C VAL A 791 -20.50 37.30 22.41
N LYS A 792 -20.81 37.92 23.56
CA LYS A 792 -21.80 39.01 23.64
C LYS A 792 -21.43 40.24 22.78
N ARG A 793 -20.14 40.55 22.66
CA ARG A 793 -19.69 41.64 21.81
C ARG A 793 -19.88 41.29 20.33
N ALA A 794 -19.54 40.05 19.93
CA ALA A 794 -19.74 39.57 18.58
C ALA A 794 -21.23 39.60 18.16
N GLU A 795 -22.15 39.16 19.04
CA GLU A 795 -23.60 39.23 18.81
C GLU A 795 -24.08 40.69 18.54
N LYS A 796 -23.60 41.65 19.34
CA LYS A 796 -23.94 43.05 19.13
C LYS A 796 -23.40 43.60 17.81
N ILE A 797 -22.20 43.22 17.43
CA ILE A 797 -21.60 43.64 16.16
C ILE A 797 -22.39 43.06 14.99
N LEU A 798 -22.74 41.75 15.05
CA LEU A 798 -23.53 41.08 14.01
C LEU A 798 -24.88 41.78 13.82
N GLN A 799 -25.63 42.07 14.92
CA GLN A 799 -26.89 42.78 14.85
C GLN A 799 -26.75 44.19 14.24
N GLN A 800 -25.67 44.92 14.53
CA GLN A 800 -25.39 46.21 13.91
C GLN A 800 -25.11 46.10 12.40
N MET A 801 -24.35 45.07 11.99
CA MET A 801 -24.06 44.86 10.57
C MET A 801 -25.33 44.47 9.80
N GLU A 802 -26.15 43.55 10.33
CA GLU A 802 -27.42 43.14 9.72
C GLU A 802 -28.44 44.32 9.64
N SER A 803 -28.53 45.18 10.67
CA SER A 803 -29.40 46.34 10.66
C SER A 803 -28.95 47.40 9.68
N ASN A 804 -27.65 47.64 9.51
CA ASN A 804 -27.11 48.59 8.53
C ASN A 804 -27.34 48.12 7.10
N ALA A 805 -27.12 46.83 6.81
CA ALA A 805 -27.39 46.20 5.50
C ALA A 805 -28.88 46.29 5.10
N ALA A 806 -29.79 46.20 6.08
CA ALA A 806 -31.24 46.37 5.87
C ALA A 806 -31.65 47.85 5.68
N ALA A 807 -30.91 48.81 6.25
CA ALA A 807 -31.19 50.24 6.16
C ALA A 807 -30.69 50.88 4.87
N GLU A 808 -29.66 50.37 4.24
CA GLU A 808 -29.08 50.88 3.00
C GLU A 808 -29.84 50.49 1.73
N GLY A 809 -30.89 49.67 1.81
CA GLY A 809 -31.74 49.31 0.67
C GLY A 809 -30.98 48.68 -0.51
N ILE A 810 -29.84 48.05 -0.22
CA ILE A 810 -29.08 47.35 -1.21
C ILE A 810 -29.92 46.11 -1.59
N SER A 811 -30.60 46.19 -2.75
CA SER A 811 -31.17 45.01 -3.42
C SER A 811 -30.07 43.97 -3.45
N LYS A 812 -30.36 42.73 -2.97
CA LYS A 812 -29.37 41.66 -2.93
C LYS A 812 -28.70 41.58 -4.28
N PRO A 813 -27.36 41.57 -4.40
CA PRO A 813 -26.64 41.54 -5.69
C PRO A 813 -27.09 40.43 -6.63
N THR A 814 -27.74 39.40 -6.09
CA THR A 814 -28.23 38.20 -6.76
C THR A 814 -29.47 38.43 -7.66
N ASP A 815 -30.33 39.45 -7.38
CA ASP A 815 -31.52 39.71 -8.23
C ASP A 815 -31.13 40.27 -9.61
N VAL A 816 -29.96 40.90 -9.75
CA VAL A 816 -29.41 41.44 -10.98
C VAL A 816 -28.74 40.34 -11.86
N ILE A 817 -28.21 39.30 -11.25
CA ILE A 817 -27.50 38.23 -11.95
C ILE A 817 -28.48 37.27 -12.64
N ALA A 818 -29.66 37.06 -12.05
CA ALA A 818 -30.70 36.17 -12.59
C ALA A 818 -31.29 36.62 -13.94
N ASP A 819 -31.30 37.94 -14.20
CA ASP A 819 -31.91 38.54 -15.40
C ASP A 819 -30.93 38.77 -16.59
N SER A 820 -29.61 38.57 -16.42
CA SER A 820 -28.65 38.86 -17.49
C SER A 820 -28.24 37.53 -18.26
N ARG A 821 -29.19 36.93 -18.94
CA ARG A 821 -28.96 35.67 -19.73
C ARG A 821 -28.48 35.87 -21.17
N GLU A 822 -28.04 37.04 -21.59
CA GLU A 822 -27.47 37.22 -22.92
C GLU A 822 -26.02 37.66 -22.87
N GLY A 823 -25.16 36.80 -23.26
CA GLY A 823 -23.81 36.87 -23.81
C GLY A 823 -23.07 38.19 -23.84
N MET A 824 -22.78 38.83 -22.71
CA MET A 824 -21.73 39.83 -22.62
C MET A 824 -21.02 39.68 -21.26
N GLN A 825 -19.70 39.56 -21.33
CA GLN A 825 -18.81 39.73 -20.20
C GLN A 825 -19.04 41.13 -19.58
N MET A 826 -19.96 41.21 -18.62
CA MET A 826 -20.07 42.44 -17.78
C MET A 826 -19.32 42.19 -16.51
N SER A 827 -18.33 43.01 -16.28
CA SER A 827 -17.60 43.14 -15.01
C SER A 827 -18.59 43.35 -13.89
N ILE A 828 -18.71 42.40 -12.96
CA ILE A 828 -19.60 42.42 -11.79
C ILE A 828 -19.15 43.46 -10.73
N PHE A 829 -18.06 44.17 -10.97
CA PHE A 829 -17.52 45.21 -10.07
C PHE A 829 -17.62 46.60 -10.70
N GLN A 830 -18.82 47.16 -10.68
CA GLN A 830 -18.95 48.58 -10.52
C GLN A 830 -19.34 48.86 -9.07
N LEU A 831 -18.40 48.77 -8.14
CA LEU A 831 -18.40 49.66 -7.00
C LEU A 831 -18.17 51.03 -7.57
N ASP A 832 -19.24 51.84 -7.66
CA ASP A 832 -19.16 53.23 -7.98
C ASP A 832 -18.40 53.92 -6.83
N ASP A 833 -17.07 53.91 -6.90
CA ASP A 833 -16.24 54.82 -6.16
C ASP A 833 -16.60 56.23 -6.68
N PRO A 834 -17.22 57.13 -5.88
CA PRO A 834 -17.63 58.45 -6.32
C PRO A 834 -16.50 59.21 -7.02
N VAL A 835 -15.24 58.96 -6.62
CA VAL A 835 -14.05 59.56 -7.22
C VAL A 835 -13.78 58.99 -8.62
N LEU A 836 -13.95 57.70 -8.82
CA LEU A 836 -13.77 57.06 -10.14
C LEU A 836 -14.91 57.45 -11.10
N CYS A 837 -16.15 57.57 -10.62
CA CYS A 837 -17.27 58.08 -11.42
C CYS A 837 -17.04 59.53 -11.84
N GLN A 838 -16.57 60.38 -10.96
CA GLN A 838 -16.25 61.79 -11.27
C GLN A 838 -15.09 61.90 -12.27
N VAL A 839 -14.07 61.03 -12.16
CA VAL A 839 -12.97 60.97 -13.13
C VAL A 839 -13.45 60.50 -14.51
N ARG A 840 -14.32 59.48 -14.54
CA ARG A 840 -14.93 58.98 -15.77
C ARG A 840 -15.74 60.07 -16.48
N ASP A 841 -16.58 60.74 -15.74
CA ASP A 841 -17.48 61.75 -16.30
C ASP A 841 -16.71 62.98 -16.81
N GLU A 842 -15.64 63.36 -16.09
CA GLU A 842 -14.70 64.40 -16.58
C GLU A 842 -13.97 63.99 -17.86
N ILE A 843 -13.49 62.72 -17.96
CA ILE A 843 -12.83 62.24 -19.17
C ILE A 843 -13.79 62.12 -20.33
N LEU A 844 -15.03 61.66 -20.12
CA LEU A 844 -16.04 61.55 -21.17
C LEU A 844 -16.54 62.92 -21.69
N GLY A 845 -16.47 63.94 -20.83
CA GLY A 845 -16.81 65.29 -21.21
C GLY A 845 -15.74 66.04 -22.02
N ILE A 846 -14.57 65.42 -22.25
CA ILE A 846 -13.45 66.10 -22.96
C ILE A 846 -13.60 65.87 -24.51
N ASP A 847 -13.75 66.94 -25.27
CA ASP A 847 -13.63 66.96 -26.73
C ASP A 847 -12.16 67.10 -27.13
N VAL A 848 -11.52 65.94 -27.31
CA VAL A 848 -10.06 65.80 -27.59
C VAL A 848 -9.63 66.52 -28.87
N ASN A 849 -10.58 66.70 -29.85
CA ASN A 849 -10.24 67.23 -31.16
C ASN A 849 -10.18 68.78 -31.18
N ASN A 850 -10.73 69.39 -30.11
CA ASN A 850 -10.79 70.86 -30.00
C ASN A 850 -9.92 71.41 -28.87
N LEU A 851 -9.08 70.55 -28.19
CA LEU A 851 -8.20 71.02 -27.15
C LEU A 851 -6.83 71.46 -27.63
N THR A 852 -6.36 72.60 -27.19
CA THR A 852 -4.94 72.95 -27.34
C THR A 852 -4.05 72.12 -26.41
N PRO A 853 -2.72 71.95 -26.70
CA PRO A 853 -1.82 71.21 -25.81
C PRO A 853 -1.76 71.73 -24.37
N LEU A 854 -1.95 73.02 -24.17
CA LEU A 854 -1.95 73.64 -22.84
C LEU A 854 -3.24 73.36 -22.06
N GLU A 855 -4.40 73.37 -22.78
CA GLU A 855 -5.70 73.01 -22.19
C GLU A 855 -5.76 71.51 -21.86
N ALA A 856 -5.19 70.65 -22.69
CA ALA A 856 -5.08 69.22 -22.40
C ALA A 856 -4.25 68.93 -21.13
N LEU A 857 -3.14 69.66 -20.93
CA LEU A 857 -2.29 69.51 -19.72
C LEU A 857 -3.02 70.03 -18.49
N ASN A 858 -3.81 71.11 -18.58
CA ASN A 858 -4.63 71.63 -17.50
C ASN A 858 -5.73 70.65 -17.11
N LYS A 859 -6.43 70.04 -18.10
CA LYS A 859 -7.46 69.03 -17.84
C LYS A 859 -6.89 67.75 -17.22
N LEU A 860 -5.73 67.30 -17.63
CA LEU A 860 -5.02 66.17 -16.99
C LEU A 860 -4.66 66.54 -15.54
N ASN A 861 -4.29 67.73 -15.26
CA ASN A 861 -3.97 68.18 -13.88
C ASN A 861 -5.23 68.30 -13.01
N GLU A 862 -6.39 68.66 -13.57
CA GLU A 862 -7.69 68.66 -12.88
C GLU A 862 -8.09 67.21 -12.51
N ILE A 863 -8.05 66.30 -13.46
CA ILE A 863 -8.32 64.88 -13.24
C ILE A 863 -7.40 64.30 -12.16
N LYS A 864 -6.11 64.62 -12.20
CA LYS A 864 -5.12 64.22 -11.21
C LYS A 864 -5.44 64.80 -9.79
N LYS A 865 -6.02 66.00 -9.68
CA LYS A 865 -6.46 66.53 -8.41
C LYS A 865 -7.68 65.80 -7.84
N ILE A 866 -8.62 65.40 -8.69
CA ILE A 866 -9.80 64.64 -8.28
C ILE A 866 -9.33 63.28 -7.68
N VAL A 867 -8.40 62.57 -8.37
CA VAL A 867 -7.83 61.32 -7.87
C VAL A 867 -7.05 61.45 -6.56
N ARG A 868 -6.44 62.62 -6.30
CA ARG A 868 -5.69 62.89 -5.07
C ARG A 868 -6.50 63.41 -3.92
N GLY A 869 -7.80 63.67 -4.11
CA GLY A 869 -8.68 64.18 -3.03
C GLY A 869 -8.33 65.58 -2.51
N LYS A 870 -7.69 66.44 -3.34
CA LYS A 870 -7.40 67.82 -3.05
C LYS A 870 -7.83 68.69 -4.18
#